data_b35f179bf12aa3df732c78f9753ecf2a
#
_entry.id   b35f179bf12aa3df732c78f9753ecf2a
#
_cell.length_a   1.000
_cell.length_b   1.000
_cell.length_c   1.000
_cell.angle_alpha   90.00
_cell.angle_beta   90.00
_cell.angle_gamma   90.00
#
_symmetry.space_group_name_H-M   'P 1'
#
loop_
_entity.id
_entity.type
_entity.pdbx_description
1 polymer ?
#
loop_
_entity_poly.entity_id
_entity_poly.type
_entity_poly.pdbx_seq_one_letter_code
_entity_poly.pdbx_strand_id
1 'polypeptide(L)'
;MRRHNTRLVVALTGVLATVLTTTLPLQSAFGEGGARRDVVRQEEQNARDAIKHVADRQTMSNQFWWPERLDLMPLRQHSAESNPMGKQFKYAQEFKELDLKAVKNDIKELITASQDWWPADYGHYGPFFIRMAWHSAGTYRVADGRGGAGGGQQRFEPLNSWPDNANLDKARRLLWPIKMKYGSRLSWADLMVLTGNVALESMGFKTFGFAGGRTDDWEADLVYWGPEKKFLADERYKGDRKLDNPLAAVQMGLIYVNPEGPNGNPDPIAAAKDIRETFGRMAMNDEETVALIAGGHTFGKAHGNGAPSKCVGAEPAAAAIEEQGFGWKNKCGSGKGADTITSGLEGAWSVNPTAWTTQYLYNLFSFEWVKTKSPAGATQWIPKDGQAANLVPDAHDNNIKHAPIMLTTDLSLKFDPSYQQIAKRFLENPKEFELAFAKAWFKLTHRDMGPRARYLGHEVPQEALMWQDPVPAVNHKLMEASDTASLKKEILNSGLTVPELVRTAWASAASFRGTDKRGGANGARIRLAPEKDWPVNNPDELAKVINRLADIQADFNKVQSNGKKVSLADLIVLGGAAAVEQAVKTAGYSVEVPFTPGRMDASQEQTDVSSFAVLEPKADGFRNYYGDGNYMSPAEMLVDRANMLTLTVPEMTVLVGGMRVLNANAGQSKHGVFTNKPETLSNDFFVNLLDMSTKWQKSSKSEGLYDGVDRKTNEIKWTATPVDLIFGSHSELRAIAEVYAAEGEREKFVRDFVTAWNKVMMLDRFDVM
;
A
#
# COMPACT_ATOMS: atom_id res chain seq x y z
N MET A 1 47.86 16.35 -16.13
CA MET A 1 46.58 16.46 -15.40
C MET A 1 45.72 17.66 -15.86
N ARG A 2 45.73 18.07 -17.11
CA ARG A 2 44.91 19.20 -17.62
C ARG A 2 44.12 18.89 -18.89
N ARG A 3 43.87 17.61 -19.21
CA ARG A 3 43.15 17.22 -20.46
C ARG A 3 41.82 16.51 -20.23
N HIS A 4 41.38 16.28 -18.99
CA HIS A 4 40.11 15.58 -18.70
C HIS A 4 38.92 16.53 -18.48
N ASN A 5 39.14 17.78 -18.07
CA ASN A 5 38.03 18.71 -17.80
C ASN A 5 37.35 19.29 -19.02
N THR A 6 38.05 19.33 -20.17
CA THR A 6 37.50 19.97 -21.41
C THR A 6 36.50 19.06 -22.14
N ARG A 7 36.58 17.74 -21.99
CA ARG A 7 35.62 16.82 -22.61
C ARG A 7 34.28 16.72 -21.85
N LEU A 8 34.28 16.93 -20.53
CA LEU A 8 33.07 16.90 -19.73
C LEU A 8 32.18 18.12 -19.96
N VAL A 9 32.79 19.28 -20.12
CA VAL A 9 32.08 20.55 -20.40
C VAL A 9 31.42 20.56 -21.77
N VAL A 10 32.02 19.92 -22.77
CA VAL A 10 31.47 19.82 -24.15
C VAL A 10 30.27 18.83 -24.17
N ALA A 11 30.28 17.76 -23.36
CA ALA A 11 29.18 16.82 -23.30
C ALA A 11 27.92 17.43 -22.60
N LEU A 12 28.14 18.25 -21.55
CA LEU A 12 27.03 18.94 -20.87
C LEU A 12 26.39 20.02 -21.74
N THR A 13 27.18 20.77 -22.50
CA THR A 13 26.63 21.78 -23.41
C THR A 13 25.89 21.15 -24.61
N GLY A 14 26.28 19.98 -25.07
CA GLY A 14 25.59 19.24 -26.13
C GLY A 14 24.20 18.73 -25.68
N VAL A 15 24.08 18.24 -24.48
CA VAL A 15 22.79 17.74 -23.93
C VAL A 15 21.81 18.89 -23.65
N LEU A 16 22.30 20.05 -23.17
CA LEU A 16 21.45 21.23 -22.99
C LEU A 16 20.92 21.81 -24.31
N ALA A 17 21.74 21.78 -25.37
CA ALA A 17 21.33 22.27 -26.68
C ALA A 17 20.26 21.37 -27.34
N THR A 18 20.27 20.06 -27.07
CA THR A 18 19.33 19.11 -27.69
C THR A 18 17.94 19.15 -26.99
N VAL A 19 17.89 19.45 -25.71
CA VAL A 19 16.62 19.58 -24.97
C VAL A 19 15.88 20.89 -25.29
N LEU A 20 16.63 21.94 -25.67
CA LEU A 20 16.07 23.25 -26.04
C LEU A 20 15.52 23.35 -27.48
N THR A 21 15.83 22.39 -28.34
CA THR A 21 15.43 22.45 -29.76
C THR A 21 14.16 21.66 -30.10
N THR A 22 13.56 20.89 -29.15
CA THR A 22 12.43 20.00 -29.45
C THR A 22 11.04 20.52 -29.07
N THR A 23 10.90 21.77 -28.62
CA THR A 23 9.56 22.28 -28.20
C THR A 23 9.24 23.70 -28.68
N LEU A 24 9.20 23.95 -30.00
CA LEU A 24 8.50 25.14 -30.48
C LEU A 24 7.88 24.89 -31.87
N PRO A 25 6.56 25.02 -32.04
CA PRO A 25 5.94 25.28 -33.32
C PRO A 25 6.01 26.77 -33.62
N LEU A 26 6.56 27.13 -34.78
CA LEU A 26 6.54 28.48 -35.31
C LEU A 26 5.10 28.89 -35.70
N GLN A 27 4.57 29.91 -35.04
CA GLN A 27 3.64 30.82 -35.70
C GLN A 27 3.93 32.27 -35.27
N SER A 28 4.01 33.10 -36.27
CA SER A 28 4.38 34.50 -36.25
C SER A 28 3.31 35.40 -35.62
N ALA A 29 3.68 36.26 -34.66
CA ALA A 29 3.06 37.56 -34.46
C ALA A 29 4.09 38.53 -33.85
N PHE A 30 4.22 39.68 -34.45
CA PHE A 30 5.12 40.76 -34.07
C PHE A 30 4.68 41.45 -32.77
N GLY A 31 5.61 41.70 -31.87
CA GLY A 31 5.48 42.70 -30.80
C GLY A 31 5.42 42.15 -29.37
N GLU A 32 6.52 41.57 -28.86
CA GLU A 32 6.82 41.46 -27.42
C GLU A 32 8.21 40.84 -27.21
N GLY A 33 9.19 41.35 -27.93
CA GLY A 33 10.53 40.73 -28.02
C GLY A 33 11.45 40.94 -26.80
N GLY A 34 11.10 41.80 -25.84
CA GLY A 34 11.96 42.11 -24.69
C GLY A 34 11.72 41.18 -23.51
N ALA A 35 10.50 41.12 -23.01
CA ALA A 35 10.15 40.41 -21.80
C ALA A 35 10.34 38.87 -21.88
N ARG A 36 10.14 38.29 -23.06
CA ARG A 36 10.34 36.85 -23.31
C ARG A 36 11.82 36.44 -23.35
N ARG A 37 12.70 37.33 -23.82
CA ARG A 37 14.14 37.07 -23.78
C ARG A 37 14.70 37.18 -22.36
N ASP A 38 14.16 38.04 -21.53
CA ASP A 38 14.60 38.21 -20.16
C ASP A 38 14.13 37.06 -19.28
N VAL A 39 12.91 36.52 -19.49
CA VAL A 39 12.42 35.31 -18.80
C VAL A 39 13.25 34.08 -19.18
N VAL A 40 13.51 33.85 -20.45
CA VAL A 40 14.35 32.72 -20.90
C VAL A 40 15.78 32.83 -20.35
N ARG A 41 16.36 34.03 -20.35
CA ARG A 41 17.69 34.26 -19.75
C ARG A 41 17.67 34.02 -18.22
N GLN A 42 16.61 34.41 -17.55
CA GLN A 42 16.46 34.19 -16.10
C GLN A 42 16.31 32.68 -15.78
N GLU A 43 15.53 31.96 -16.58
CA GLU A 43 15.38 30.50 -16.43
C GLU A 43 16.68 29.76 -16.72
N GLU A 44 17.42 30.15 -17.78
CA GLU A 44 18.76 29.62 -18.07
C GLU A 44 19.78 29.94 -16.98
N GLN A 45 19.73 31.14 -16.39
CA GLN A 45 20.60 31.52 -15.29
C GLN A 45 20.22 30.74 -14.02
N ASN A 46 18.96 30.62 -13.69
CA ASN A 46 18.47 29.85 -12.56
C ASN A 46 18.83 28.35 -12.70
N ALA A 47 18.74 27.80 -13.91
CA ALA A 47 19.15 26.42 -14.19
C ALA A 47 20.68 26.24 -14.05
N ARG A 48 21.48 27.21 -14.52
CA ARG A 48 22.95 27.20 -14.37
C ARG A 48 23.36 27.34 -12.89
N ASP A 49 22.69 28.19 -12.14
CA ASP A 49 22.96 28.40 -10.72
C ASP A 49 22.52 27.18 -9.89
N ALA A 50 21.40 26.54 -10.24
CA ALA A 50 20.97 25.29 -9.65
C ALA A 50 21.97 24.16 -9.93
N ILE A 51 22.45 24.01 -11.18
CA ILE A 51 23.46 23.02 -11.55
C ILE A 51 24.78 23.29 -10.82
N LYS A 52 25.20 24.55 -10.70
CA LYS A 52 26.42 24.95 -9.98
C LYS A 52 26.29 24.68 -8.48
N HIS A 53 25.13 24.98 -7.89
CA HIS A 53 24.84 24.69 -6.48
C HIS A 53 24.82 23.19 -6.18
N VAL A 54 24.32 22.38 -7.10
CA VAL A 54 24.26 20.92 -6.97
C VAL A 54 25.66 20.31 -7.17
N ALA A 55 26.43 20.79 -8.13
CA ALA A 55 27.79 20.28 -8.39
C ALA A 55 28.79 20.59 -7.27
N ASP A 56 28.57 21.67 -6.52
CA ASP A 56 29.51 22.10 -5.46
C ASP A 56 29.24 21.50 -4.07
N ARG A 57 28.09 20.81 -3.85
CA ARG A 57 27.67 20.44 -2.46
C ARG A 57 27.08 19.05 -2.21
N GLN A 58 26.81 18.24 -3.23
CA GLN A 58 26.15 16.94 -3.01
C GLN A 58 26.74 15.82 -3.87
N THR A 59 26.92 14.66 -3.24
CA THR A 59 27.15 13.41 -3.96
C THR A 59 25.87 13.08 -4.76
N MET A 60 26.01 13.02 -6.08
CA MET A 60 24.87 12.75 -6.98
C MET A 60 24.52 11.27 -6.96
N SER A 61 23.24 10.96 -6.83
CA SER A 61 22.75 9.59 -6.91
C SER A 61 22.75 9.06 -8.34
N ASN A 62 22.71 7.74 -8.48
CA ASN A 62 22.52 7.11 -9.79
C ASN A 62 21.22 7.58 -10.47
N GLN A 63 20.17 7.83 -9.71
CA GLN A 63 18.88 8.36 -10.19
C GLN A 63 19.04 9.74 -10.83
N PHE A 64 19.91 10.60 -10.31
CA PHE A 64 20.22 11.89 -10.93
C PHE A 64 20.88 11.72 -12.31
N TRP A 65 21.85 10.79 -12.42
CA TRP A 65 22.59 10.57 -13.65
C TRP A 65 21.81 9.78 -14.70
N TRP A 66 20.88 8.93 -14.24
CA TRP A 66 20.07 8.06 -15.08
C TRP A 66 18.65 7.92 -14.51
N PRO A 67 17.80 8.92 -14.69
CA PRO A 67 16.47 8.97 -14.08
C PRO A 67 15.51 7.88 -14.58
N GLU A 68 15.73 7.38 -15.81
CA GLU A 68 14.91 6.33 -16.43
C GLU A 68 15.43 4.91 -16.16
N ARG A 69 16.47 4.76 -15.33
CA ARG A 69 16.96 3.44 -14.93
C ARG A 69 15.91 2.73 -14.08
N LEU A 70 15.72 1.43 -14.36
CA LEU A 70 14.87 0.59 -13.51
C LEU A 70 15.34 0.67 -12.06
N ASP A 71 14.45 1.05 -11.16
CA ASP A 71 14.72 1.18 -9.73
C ASP A 71 14.50 -0.17 -9.02
N LEU A 72 15.55 -0.70 -8.41
CA LEU A 72 15.53 -1.93 -7.60
C LEU A 72 15.45 -1.65 -6.09
N MET A 73 15.40 -0.40 -5.67
CA MET A 73 15.33 -0.04 -4.25
C MET A 73 14.12 -0.64 -3.52
N PRO A 74 12.94 -0.77 -4.14
CA PRO A 74 11.81 -1.43 -3.48
C PRO A 74 12.10 -2.85 -2.99
N LEU A 75 13.04 -3.56 -3.61
CA LEU A 75 13.43 -4.93 -3.21
C LEU A 75 14.54 -4.96 -2.14
N ARG A 76 14.95 -3.82 -1.63
CA ARG A 76 16.00 -3.66 -0.61
C ARG A 76 15.49 -2.99 0.66
N GLN A 77 14.26 -2.49 0.64
CA GLN A 77 13.65 -1.84 1.79
C GLN A 77 13.38 -2.81 2.93
N HIS A 78 13.35 -2.27 4.15
CA HIS A 78 13.01 -2.99 5.37
C HIS A 78 13.83 -4.27 5.55
N SER A 79 15.09 -4.23 5.13
CA SER A 79 15.98 -5.37 5.30
C SER A 79 16.22 -5.66 6.79
N ALA A 80 16.50 -6.93 7.10
CA ALA A 80 16.79 -7.31 8.48
C ALA A 80 18.04 -6.62 9.03
N GLU A 81 18.93 -6.15 8.16
CA GLU A 81 20.14 -5.41 8.51
C GLU A 81 19.85 -3.98 8.94
N SER A 82 18.80 -3.33 8.41
CA SER A 82 18.39 -1.98 8.80
C SER A 82 17.54 -1.94 10.07
N ASN A 83 17.13 -3.08 10.60
CA ASN A 83 16.35 -3.17 11.82
C ASN A 83 17.23 -3.03 13.08
N PRO A 84 17.15 -1.92 13.85
CA PRO A 84 17.98 -1.71 15.04
C PRO A 84 17.67 -2.69 16.19
N MET A 85 16.52 -3.37 16.15
CA MET A 85 16.16 -4.40 17.12
C MET A 85 16.86 -5.74 16.86
N GLY A 86 17.51 -5.88 15.68
CA GLY A 86 18.22 -7.08 15.27
C GLY A 86 17.32 -8.19 14.70
N LYS A 87 17.96 -9.14 14.00
CA LYS A 87 17.25 -10.22 13.23
C LYS A 87 16.44 -11.19 14.10
N GLN A 88 16.73 -11.29 15.39
CA GLN A 88 16.06 -12.23 16.31
C GLN A 88 14.84 -11.60 16.99
N PHE A 89 14.63 -10.30 16.84
CA PHE A 89 13.52 -9.61 17.45
C PHE A 89 12.18 -10.05 16.82
N LYS A 90 11.24 -10.47 17.65
CA LYS A 90 9.90 -10.88 17.25
C LYS A 90 8.87 -10.09 18.05
N TYR A 91 8.34 -9.04 17.46
CA TYR A 91 7.37 -8.16 18.10
C TYR A 91 6.15 -8.90 18.67
N ALA A 92 5.67 -9.93 17.98
CA ALA A 92 4.55 -10.73 18.46
C ALA A 92 4.83 -11.44 19.81
N GLN A 93 6.08 -11.75 20.11
CA GLN A 93 6.48 -12.31 21.40
C GLN A 93 6.52 -11.22 22.47
N GLU A 94 7.12 -10.08 22.16
CA GLU A 94 7.19 -8.92 23.05
C GLU A 94 5.79 -8.42 23.44
N PHE A 95 4.89 -8.31 22.47
CA PHE A 95 3.52 -7.85 22.70
C PHE A 95 2.74 -8.76 23.65
N LYS A 96 3.00 -10.07 23.68
CA LYS A 96 2.35 -11.00 24.60
C LYS A 96 2.66 -10.72 26.07
N GLU A 97 3.81 -10.09 26.33
CA GLU A 97 4.23 -9.68 27.69
C GLU A 97 3.68 -8.30 28.10
N LEU A 98 2.88 -7.66 27.22
CA LEU A 98 2.34 -6.33 27.45
C LEU A 98 1.07 -6.40 28.31
N ASP A 99 1.05 -5.65 29.40
CA ASP A 99 -0.21 -5.36 30.12
C ASP A 99 -0.99 -4.26 29.37
N LEU A 100 -1.84 -4.68 28.44
CA LEU A 100 -2.66 -3.79 27.63
C LEU A 100 -3.58 -2.90 28.48
N LYS A 101 -4.05 -3.40 29.63
CA LYS A 101 -4.91 -2.63 30.55
C LYS A 101 -4.13 -1.50 31.20
N ALA A 102 -2.88 -1.74 31.60
CA ALA A 102 -2.01 -0.71 32.15
C ALA A 102 -1.71 0.37 31.10
N VAL A 103 -1.41 -0.02 29.84
CA VAL A 103 -1.24 0.94 28.74
C VAL A 103 -2.48 1.81 28.54
N LYS A 104 -3.68 1.21 28.49
CA LYS A 104 -4.93 1.96 28.34
C LYS A 104 -5.17 2.93 29.49
N ASN A 105 -4.80 2.58 30.73
CA ASN A 105 -4.90 3.49 31.86
C ASN A 105 -3.94 4.66 31.75
N ASP A 106 -2.69 4.43 31.38
CA ASP A 106 -1.71 5.51 31.16
C ASP A 106 -2.18 6.48 30.05
N ILE A 107 -2.76 5.93 28.96
CA ILE A 107 -3.34 6.76 27.90
C ILE A 107 -4.53 7.57 28.39
N LYS A 108 -5.42 6.98 29.20
CA LYS A 108 -6.59 7.70 29.80
C LYS A 108 -6.15 8.85 30.69
N GLU A 109 -5.11 8.65 31.49
CA GLU A 109 -4.54 9.71 32.34
C GLU A 109 -3.96 10.83 31.48
N LEU A 110 -3.19 10.48 30.44
CA LEU A 110 -2.62 11.48 29.52
C LEU A 110 -3.68 12.30 28.80
N ILE A 111 -4.77 11.68 28.36
CA ILE A 111 -5.83 12.32 27.55
C ILE A 111 -6.41 13.57 28.24
N THR A 112 -6.50 13.57 29.56
CA THR A 112 -7.07 14.67 30.36
C THR A 112 -6.01 15.54 31.05
N ALA A 113 -4.72 15.23 30.88
CA ALA A 113 -3.60 15.96 31.46
C ALA A 113 -3.06 17.01 30.48
N SER A 114 -3.81 18.10 30.30
CA SER A 114 -3.42 19.19 29.39
C SER A 114 -2.03 19.75 29.73
N GLN A 115 -1.19 19.91 28.72
CA GLN A 115 0.19 20.38 28.83
C GLN A 115 0.31 21.86 28.41
N ASP A 116 1.01 22.68 29.16
CA ASP A 116 1.21 24.10 28.85
C ASP A 116 1.91 24.32 27.49
N TRP A 117 2.77 23.38 27.08
CA TRP A 117 3.47 23.48 25.80
C TRP A 117 2.58 23.15 24.61
N TRP A 118 1.47 22.40 24.81
CA TRP A 118 0.43 22.06 23.82
C TRP A 118 -0.91 21.88 24.52
N PRO A 119 -1.66 22.95 24.82
CA PRO A 119 -2.92 22.88 25.54
C PRO A 119 -3.98 22.08 24.81
N ALA A 120 -4.72 21.24 25.54
CA ALA A 120 -5.77 20.43 24.99
C ALA A 120 -7.03 21.26 24.72
N ASP A 121 -7.62 21.12 23.54
CA ASP A 121 -8.94 21.68 23.23
C ASP A 121 -9.98 21.09 24.19
N TYR A 122 -10.83 21.92 24.75
CA TYR A 122 -11.85 21.51 25.72
C TYR A 122 -11.27 20.73 26.92
N GLY A 123 -9.99 20.86 27.21
CA GLY A 123 -9.28 20.14 28.25
C GLY A 123 -9.09 18.63 27.98
N HIS A 124 -9.23 18.17 26.73
CA HIS A 124 -9.22 16.75 26.39
C HIS A 124 -8.52 16.45 25.06
N TYR A 125 -7.43 15.68 25.07
CA TYR A 125 -6.68 15.34 23.84
C TYR A 125 -7.38 14.29 22.94
N GLY A 126 -8.50 13.72 23.36
CA GLY A 126 -9.17 12.63 22.64
C GLY A 126 -9.38 12.92 21.15
N PRO A 127 -9.99 14.08 20.75
CA PRO A 127 -10.18 14.39 19.34
C PRO A 127 -8.87 14.48 18.57
N PHE A 128 -7.82 15.00 19.19
CA PHE A 128 -6.48 15.09 18.59
C PHE A 128 -5.85 13.70 18.35
N PHE A 129 -6.03 12.79 19.27
CA PHE A 129 -5.55 11.41 19.14
C PHE A 129 -6.39 10.58 18.17
N ILE A 130 -7.70 10.82 18.07
CA ILE A 130 -8.54 10.23 17.01
C ILE A 130 -8.02 10.66 15.64
N ARG A 131 -7.74 11.96 15.46
CA ARG A 131 -7.16 12.47 14.22
C ARG A 131 -5.81 11.81 13.92
N MET A 132 -4.92 11.65 14.89
CA MET A 132 -3.63 10.96 14.70
C MET A 132 -3.83 9.51 14.23
N ALA A 133 -4.70 8.74 14.88
CA ALA A 133 -4.97 7.35 14.49
C ALA A 133 -5.61 7.24 13.10
N TRP A 134 -6.57 8.12 12.80
CA TRP A 134 -7.20 8.21 11.48
C TRP A 134 -6.16 8.50 10.40
N HIS A 135 -5.33 9.52 10.58
CA HIS A 135 -4.31 9.92 9.61
C HIS A 135 -3.16 8.92 9.50
N SER A 136 -2.92 8.09 10.52
CA SER A 136 -2.02 6.94 10.42
C SER A 136 -2.60 5.86 9.50
N ALA A 137 -3.90 5.58 9.59
CA ALA A 137 -4.58 4.51 8.86
C ALA A 137 -5.10 4.94 7.47
N GLY A 138 -5.49 6.20 7.31
CA GLY A 138 -6.19 6.71 6.12
C GLY A 138 -5.34 6.82 4.86
N THR A 139 -4.06 6.50 4.94
CA THR A 139 -3.17 6.39 3.78
C THR A 139 -3.28 5.05 3.05
N TYR A 140 -4.03 4.07 3.61
CA TYR A 140 -4.24 2.79 2.97
C TYR A 140 -4.92 2.94 1.61
N ARG A 141 -4.43 2.18 0.62
CA ARG A 141 -5.03 2.10 -0.70
C ARG A 141 -5.29 0.64 -1.09
N VAL A 142 -6.52 0.36 -1.48
CA VAL A 142 -6.99 -1.00 -1.79
C VAL A 142 -6.34 -1.58 -3.04
N ALA A 143 -5.91 -0.72 -3.98
CA ALA A 143 -5.37 -1.15 -5.28
C ALA A 143 -4.13 -2.04 -5.15
N ASP A 144 -3.21 -1.72 -4.23
CA ASP A 144 -1.97 -2.47 -4.01
C ASP A 144 -1.68 -2.77 -2.53
N GLY A 145 -2.59 -2.38 -1.62
CA GLY A 145 -2.47 -2.62 -0.20
C GLY A 145 -1.42 -1.78 0.53
N ARG A 146 -0.80 -0.81 -0.13
CA ARG A 146 0.19 0.08 0.49
C ARG A 146 -0.47 1.15 1.34
N GLY A 147 0.32 1.80 2.19
CA GLY A 147 -0.16 2.73 3.20
C GLY A 147 -0.75 2.02 4.41
N GLY A 148 -1.52 2.75 5.23
CA GLY A 148 -2.13 2.23 6.44
C GLY A 148 -1.28 2.42 7.70
N ALA A 149 -1.75 1.85 8.80
CA ALA A 149 -1.15 2.04 10.12
C ALA A 149 -0.01 1.04 10.43
N GLY A 150 0.23 0.05 9.55
CA GLY A 150 0.97 -1.17 9.84
C GLY A 150 2.41 -1.00 10.29
N GLY A 151 3.15 -0.03 9.78
CA GLY A 151 4.57 0.22 10.08
C GLY A 151 4.84 1.46 10.94
N GLY A 152 3.79 2.20 11.32
CA GLY A 152 3.97 3.48 12.01
C GLY A 152 4.60 4.55 11.12
N GLN A 153 4.33 4.51 9.83
CA GLN A 153 4.93 5.36 8.80
C GLN A 153 4.66 6.86 8.96
N GLN A 154 3.64 7.25 9.74
CA GLN A 154 3.38 8.65 10.06
C GLN A 154 4.58 9.36 10.73
N ARG A 155 5.54 8.61 11.26
CA ARG A 155 6.78 9.13 11.87
C ARG A 155 7.81 9.64 10.85
N PHE A 156 7.68 9.22 9.59
CA PHE A 156 8.65 9.45 8.52
C PHE A 156 8.10 10.40 7.45
N GLU A 157 9.01 11.08 6.76
CA GLU A 157 8.67 11.81 5.55
C GLU A 157 8.36 10.81 4.40
N PRO A 158 7.46 11.18 3.48
CA PRO A 158 6.78 12.48 3.36
C PRO A 158 5.58 12.65 4.31
N LEU A 159 5.10 11.58 4.96
CA LEU A 159 3.87 11.62 5.76
C LEU A 159 3.93 12.62 6.90
N ASN A 160 5.05 12.66 7.62
CA ASN A 160 5.27 13.61 8.71
C ASN A 160 5.22 15.09 8.22
N SER A 161 5.58 15.33 6.96
CA SER A 161 5.64 16.67 6.35
C SER A 161 4.37 17.05 5.57
N TRP A 162 3.39 16.17 5.44
CA TRP A 162 2.17 16.53 4.73
C TRP A 162 1.36 17.61 5.46
N PRO A 163 0.80 18.60 4.75
CA PRO A 163 -0.05 19.63 5.36
C PRO A 163 -1.20 19.06 6.20
N ASP A 164 -1.83 17.99 5.74
CA ASP A 164 -2.91 17.33 6.47
C ASP A 164 -2.47 16.70 7.79
N ASN A 165 -1.18 16.45 7.97
CA ASN A 165 -0.58 15.93 9.19
C ASN A 165 0.01 16.99 10.09
N ALA A 166 -0.23 18.29 9.79
CA ALA A 166 0.25 19.38 10.63
C ALA A 166 -0.13 19.17 12.10
N ASN A 167 0.84 19.37 12.98
CA ASN A 167 0.75 19.20 14.44
C ASN A 167 0.64 17.76 14.95
N LEU A 168 0.53 16.71 14.11
CA LEU A 168 0.49 15.32 14.60
C LEU A 168 1.82 14.85 15.20
N ASP A 169 2.92 15.51 14.90
CA ASP A 169 4.19 15.34 15.62
C ASP A 169 4.03 15.63 17.12
N LYS A 170 3.20 16.64 17.50
CA LYS A 170 2.88 16.96 18.90
C LYS A 170 2.07 15.85 19.55
N ALA A 171 1.15 15.21 18.83
CA ALA A 171 0.41 14.06 19.34
C ALA A 171 1.36 12.90 19.69
N ARG A 172 2.29 12.56 18.78
CA ARG A 172 3.32 11.55 19.07
C ARG A 172 4.26 11.95 20.21
N ARG A 173 4.58 13.23 20.31
CA ARG A 173 5.40 13.75 21.41
C ARG A 173 4.71 13.63 22.77
N LEU A 174 3.41 13.90 22.85
CA LEU A 174 2.61 13.64 24.05
C LEU A 174 2.63 12.17 24.48
N LEU A 175 2.68 11.25 23.52
CA LEU A 175 2.73 9.80 23.77
C LEU A 175 4.12 9.26 24.13
N TRP A 176 5.17 10.05 23.95
CA TRP A 176 6.54 9.58 24.21
C TRP A 176 6.76 9.00 25.61
N PRO A 177 6.26 9.56 26.72
CA PRO A 177 6.42 8.96 28.05
C PRO A 177 5.85 7.54 28.13
N ILE A 178 4.71 7.27 27.46
CA ILE A 178 4.10 5.94 27.40
C ILE A 178 4.96 5.01 26.54
N LYS A 179 5.37 5.45 25.36
CA LYS A 179 6.27 4.67 24.49
C LYS A 179 7.58 4.31 25.20
N MET A 180 8.16 5.25 25.91
CA MET A 180 9.38 5.04 26.70
C MET A 180 9.17 4.00 27.82
N LYS A 181 8.04 4.05 28.53
CA LYS A 181 7.68 3.12 29.61
C LYS A 181 7.55 1.67 29.12
N TYR A 182 6.92 1.46 27.97
CA TYR A 182 6.65 0.11 27.46
C TYR A 182 7.69 -0.40 26.45
N GLY A 183 8.52 0.46 25.90
CA GLY A 183 9.69 0.12 25.07
C GLY A 183 9.36 -0.75 23.87
N SER A 184 10.08 -1.88 23.75
CA SER A 184 9.95 -2.85 22.65
C SER A 184 8.63 -3.61 22.65
N ARG A 185 7.96 -3.71 23.79
CA ARG A 185 6.67 -4.43 23.93
C ARG A 185 5.50 -3.72 23.28
N LEU A 186 5.63 -2.43 22.95
CA LEU A 186 4.59 -1.62 22.33
C LEU A 186 5.18 -0.83 21.16
N SER A 187 4.85 -1.22 19.93
CA SER A 187 5.26 -0.48 18.74
C SER A 187 4.57 0.89 18.66
N TRP A 188 5.17 1.83 17.94
CA TRP A 188 4.50 3.09 17.62
C TRP A 188 3.23 2.85 16.79
N ALA A 189 3.27 1.90 15.87
CA ALA A 189 2.12 1.54 15.04
C ALA A 189 0.92 1.12 15.89
N ASP A 190 1.13 0.20 16.85
CA ASP A 190 0.07 -0.23 17.77
C ASP A 190 -0.34 0.87 18.75
N LEU A 191 0.63 1.65 19.28
CA LEU A 191 0.35 2.74 20.22
C LEU A 191 -0.55 3.82 19.59
N MET A 192 -0.29 4.24 18.36
CA MET A 192 -1.11 5.26 17.69
C MET A 192 -2.55 4.81 17.48
N VAL A 193 -2.77 3.56 17.06
CA VAL A 193 -4.11 3.00 16.87
C VAL A 193 -4.81 2.78 18.21
N LEU A 194 -4.12 2.20 19.19
CA LEU A 194 -4.67 1.99 20.53
C LEU A 194 -5.08 3.30 21.21
N THR A 195 -4.27 4.34 21.02
CA THR A 195 -4.59 5.67 21.57
C THR A 195 -5.87 6.25 20.96
N GLY A 196 -6.08 6.07 19.65
CA GLY A 196 -7.35 6.44 19.02
C GLY A 196 -8.56 5.70 19.61
N ASN A 197 -8.42 4.40 19.88
CA ASN A 197 -9.47 3.62 20.53
C ASN A 197 -9.75 4.12 21.96
N VAL A 198 -8.70 4.29 22.77
CA VAL A 198 -8.84 4.77 24.16
C VAL A 198 -9.43 6.18 24.18
N ALA A 199 -9.11 7.03 23.22
CA ALA A 199 -9.69 8.35 23.05
C ALA A 199 -11.21 8.26 22.82
N LEU A 200 -11.66 7.42 21.89
CA LEU A 200 -13.09 7.17 21.66
C LEU A 200 -13.79 6.66 22.92
N GLU A 201 -13.19 5.67 23.58
CA GLU A 201 -13.74 5.09 24.81
C GLU A 201 -13.83 6.10 25.96
N SER A 202 -12.83 6.99 26.10
CA SER A 202 -12.82 8.04 27.14
C SER A 202 -13.92 9.09 26.95
N MET A 203 -14.42 9.22 25.74
CA MET A 203 -15.52 10.12 25.36
C MET A 203 -16.87 9.40 25.25
N GLY A 204 -16.97 8.18 25.80
CA GLY A 204 -18.23 7.44 25.94
C GLY A 204 -18.61 6.57 24.72
N PHE A 205 -17.73 6.42 23.75
CA PHE A 205 -17.96 5.53 22.60
C PHE A 205 -17.45 4.12 22.87
N LYS A 206 -18.23 3.10 22.51
CA LYS A 206 -17.82 1.70 22.62
C LYS A 206 -17.18 1.25 21.31
N THR A 207 -15.86 1.07 21.29
CA THR A 207 -15.14 0.55 20.14
C THR A 207 -15.51 -0.91 19.83
N PHE A 208 -15.36 -1.34 18.58
CA PHE A 208 -15.61 -2.73 18.17
C PHE A 208 -14.55 -3.69 18.75
N GLY A 209 -13.34 -3.20 19.00
CA GLY A 209 -12.22 -3.91 19.58
C GLY A 209 -10.88 -3.35 19.16
N PHE A 210 -9.82 -4.06 19.55
CA PHE A 210 -8.45 -3.75 19.20
C PHE A 210 -7.65 -5.03 18.96
N ALA A 211 -6.83 -5.04 17.92
CA ALA A 211 -5.81 -6.05 17.71
C ALA A 211 -4.43 -5.37 17.63
N GLY A 212 -3.49 -5.85 18.41
CA GLY A 212 -2.07 -5.55 18.27
C GLY A 212 -1.39 -6.47 17.26
N GLY A 213 -0.11 -6.24 17.04
CA GLY A 213 0.72 -7.05 16.13
C GLY A 213 1.30 -6.27 14.95
N ARG A 214 1.15 -4.93 14.93
CA ARG A 214 1.81 -4.05 13.96
C ARG A 214 3.25 -3.85 14.38
N THR A 215 4.17 -4.26 13.52
CA THR A 215 5.61 -4.08 13.76
C THR A 215 6.05 -2.73 13.23
N ASP A 216 6.87 -2.00 13.99
CA ASP A 216 7.42 -0.73 13.53
C ASP A 216 8.39 -0.92 12.37
N ASP A 217 8.29 -0.04 11.38
CA ASP A 217 9.33 0.19 10.38
C ASP A 217 10.41 1.13 10.93
N TRP A 218 11.59 1.07 10.33
CA TRP A 218 12.76 1.85 10.74
C TRP A 218 13.26 2.80 9.66
N GLU A 219 12.57 2.82 8.54
CA GLU A 219 12.82 3.69 7.40
C GLU A 219 11.49 4.05 6.70
N ALA A 220 11.51 5.14 5.94
CA ALA A 220 10.35 5.56 5.17
C ALA A 220 10.07 4.58 4.02
N ASP A 221 8.81 4.27 3.79
CA ASP A 221 8.41 3.50 2.62
C ASP A 221 8.75 4.22 1.32
N LEU A 222 9.32 3.50 0.36
CA LEU A 222 9.28 3.90 -1.04
C LEU A 222 7.87 3.62 -1.55
N VAL A 223 7.02 4.60 -1.45
CA VAL A 223 5.63 4.45 -1.88
C VAL A 223 5.55 4.77 -3.37
N TYR A 224 4.98 3.84 -4.15
CA TYR A 224 4.56 4.16 -5.50
C TYR A 224 3.32 5.04 -5.42
N TRP A 225 3.50 6.34 -5.65
CA TRP A 225 2.40 7.29 -5.65
C TRP A 225 1.51 7.14 -6.89
N GLY A 226 1.87 6.21 -7.78
CA GLY A 226 1.25 6.06 -9.09
C GLY A 226 1.62 7.20 -10.03
N PRO A 227 0.89 7.40 -11.12
CA PRO A 227 1.13 8.49 -12.05
C PRO A 227 0.71 9.86 -11.49
N GLU A 228 0.00 9.91 -10.37
CA GLU A 228 -0.41 11.14 -9.71
C GLU A 228 0.79 11.81 -9.05
N LYS A 229 1.10 13.04 -9.47
CA LYS A 229 2.29 13.79 -9.02
C LYS A 229 1.95 14.97 -8.10
N LYS A 230 0.67 15.27 -7.92
CA LYS A 230 0.21 16.40 -7.12
C LYS A 230 -0.59 15.92 -5.92
N PHE A 231 -0.45 16.61 -4.80
CA PHE A 231 -0.97 16.17 -3.52
C PHE A 231 -2.14 17.00 -2.99
N LEU A 232 -2.43 18.15 -3.59
CA LEU A 232 -3.36 19.10 -3.02
C LEU A 232 -4.60 19.30 -3.88
N ALA A 233 -5.77 19.22 -3.23
CA ALA A 233 -7.06 19.65 -3.74
C ALA A 233 -7.29 19.33 -5.23
N ASP A 234 -7.75 20.30 -6.00
CA ASP A 234 -8.05 20.14 -7.41
C ASP A 234 -6.84 19.94 -8.33
N GLU A 235 -5.64 20.18 -7.85
CA GLU A 235 -4.42 19.94 -8.62
C GLU A 235 -4.24 18.48 -9.04
N ARG A 236 -4.88 17.53 -8.34
CA ARG A 236 -4.84 16.11 -8.62
C ARG A 236 -5.75 15.68 -9.75
N TYR A 237 -6.80 16.48 -10.05
CA TYR A 237 -7.83 16.12 -11.00
C TYR A 237 -7.52 16.67 -12.39
N LYS A 238 -7.93 15.92 -13.42
CA LYS A 238 -7.82 16.32 -14.82
C LYS A 238 -9.20 16.26 -15.48
N GLY A 239 -9.51 17.25 -16.34
CA GLY A 239 -10.78 17.29 -17.05
C GLY A 239 -11.98 17.12 -16.12
N ASP A 240 -12.80 16.11 -16.35
CA ASP A 240 -14.00 15.82 -15.57
C ASP A 240 -13.71 15.13 -14.22
N ARG A 241 -12.68 15.52 -13.51
CA ARG A 241 -12.27 14.99 -12.22
C ARG A 241 -11.86 13.53 -12.28
N LYS A 242 -11.17 13.16 -13.34
CA LYS A 242 -10.61 11.83 -13.53
C LYS A 242 -9.22 11.75 -12.89
N LEU A 243 -9.00 10.76 -12.06
CA LEU A 243 -7.70 10.47 -11.44
C LEU A 243 -7.01 9.34 -12.20
N ASP A 244 -5.69 9.39 -12.25
CA ASP A 244 -4.88 8.31 -12.81
C ASP A 244 -4.90 7.07 -11.90
N ASN A 245 -4.78 5.88 -12.48
CA ASN A 245 -4.73 4.61 -11.75
C ASN A 245 -3.29 4.03 -11.75
N PRO A 246 -2.86 3.38 -10.66
CA PRO A 246 -3.55 3.30 -9.37
C PRO A 246 -3.54 4.65 -8.66
N LEU A 247 -4.61 4.89 -7.93
CA LEU A 247 -4.73 6.14 -7.19
C LEU A 247 -3.73 6.12 -6.04
N ALA A 248 -2.89 7.15 -5.96
CA ALA A 248 -1.87 7.24 -4.93
C ALA A 248 -2.47 7.31 -3.53
N ALA A 249 -1.77 6.70 -2.56
CA ALA A 249 -2.17 6.76 -1.15
C ALA A 249 -1.84 8.11 -0.48
N VAL A 250 -1.57 9.13 -1.24
CA VAL A 250 -1.21 10.48 -0.81
C VAL A 250 -2.13 11.01 0.29
N GLN A 251 -2.35 12.25 0.32
CA GLN A 251 -3.34 12.90 1.19
C GLN A 251 -4.79 12.52 0.87
N MET A 252 -4.99 11.57 -0.02
CA MET A 252 -6.31 11.26 -0.60
C MET A 252 -7.28 10.63 0.39
N GLY A 253 -6.81 9.78 1.28
CA GLY A 253 -7.59 9.26 2.39
C GLY A 253 -7.99 10.33 3.41
N LEU A 254 -7.39 11.50 3.34
CA LEU A 254 -7.55 12.61 4.27
C LEU A 254 -8.19 13.84 3.63
N ILE A 255 -8.12 13.96 2.30
CA ILE A 255 -8.40 15.18 1.56
C ILE A 255 -9.83 15.24 1.00
N TYR A 256 -10.72 14.39 1.48
CA TYR A 256 -12.15 14.61 1.26
C TYR A 256 -12.61 15.97 1.80
N VAL A 257 -11.86 16.55 2.73
CA VAL A 257 -12.07 17.89 3.27
C VAL A 257 -11.51 18.94 2.29
N ASN A 258 -12.15 19.13 1.15
CA ASN A 258 -11.87 20.23 0.23
C ASN A 258 -12.84 21.39 0.51
N PRO A 259 -12.45 22.41 1.30
CA PRO A 259 -13.39 23.47 1.70
C PRO A 259 -13.89 24.29 0.51
N GLU A 260 -13.05 24.48 -0.50
CA GLU A 260 -13.42 25.25 -1.69
C GLU A 260 -14.23 24.43 -2.71
N GLY A 261 -14.39 23.13 -2.48
CA GLY A 261 -15.14 22.24 -3.34
C GLY A 261 -14.45 21.90 -4.66
N PRO A 262 -15.04 20.98 -5.44
CA PRO A 262 -14.50 20.59 -6.74
C PRO A 262 -14.34 21.79 -7.69
N ASN A 263 -13.14 21.92 -8.28
CA ASN A 263 -12.80 23.02 -9.19
C ASN A 263 -13.00 24.42 -8.58
N GLY A 264 -12.82 24.56 -7.25
CA GLY A 264 -12.99 25.81 -6.54
C GLY A 264 -14.47 26.24 -6.39
N ASN A 265 -15.42 25.35 -6.66
CA ASN A 265 -16.85 25.57 -6.46
C ASN A 265 -17.36 24.74 -5.28
N PRO A 266 -17.74 25.37 -4.16
CA PRO A 266 -18.20 24.67 -2.97
C PRO A 266 -19.63 24.12 -3.15
N ASP A 267 -19.77 23.11 -4.00
CA ASP A 267 -21.00 22.37 -4.29
C ASP A 267 -20.98 21.03 -3.53
N PRO A 268 -21.89 20.83 -2.56
CA PRO A 268 -21.95 19.57 -1.79
C PRO A 268 -22.26 18.32 -2.61
N ILE A 269 -23.04 18.42 -3.69
CA ILE A 269 -23.38 17.28 -4.54
C ILE A 269 -22.16 16.87 -5.37
N ALA A 270 -21.47 17.84 -5.95
CA ALA A 270 -20.23 17.56 -6.67
C ALA A 270 -19.13 16.99 -5.74
N ALA A 271 -19.03 17.50 -4.51
CA ALA A 271 -18.08 17.00 -3.51
C ALA A 271 -18.35 15.54 -3.11
N ALA A 272 -19.59 15.06 -3.14
CA ALA A 272 -19.92 13.67 -2.84
C ALA A 272 -19.21 12.66 -3.75
N LYS A 273 -18.95 13.03 -5.01
CA LYS A 273 -18.17 12.20 -5.94
C LYS A 273 -16.73 12.05 -5.47
N ASP A 274 -16.09 13.15 -5.07
CA ASP A 274 -14.71 13.13 -4.56
C ASP A 274 -14.60 12.34 -3.27
N ILE A 275 -15.60 12.42 -2.39
CA ILE A 275 -15.68 11.63 -1.17
C ILE A 275 -15.70 10.14 -1.50
N ARG A 276 -16.57 9.69 -2.42
CA ARG A 276 -16.64 8.27 -2.82
C ARG A 276 -15.33 7.76 -3.39
N GLU A 277 -14.68 8.54 -4.26
CA GLU A 277 -13.36 8.23 -4.79
C GLU A 277 -12.35 8.04 -3.66
N THR A 278 -12.29 8.98 -2.74
CA THR A 278 -11.33 9.00 -1.63
C THR A 278 -11.55 7.84 -0.67
N PHE A 279 -12.78 7.63 -0.22
CA PHE A 279 -13.10 6.55 0.72
C PHE A 279 -13.11 5.16 0.05
N GLY A 280 -13.49 5.07 -1.22
CA GLY A 280 -13.40 3.85 -2.02
C GLY A 280 -11.97 3.31 -2.10
N ARG A 281 -10.96 4.18 -2.14
CA ARG A 281 -9.54 3.80 -2.09
C ARG A 281 -9.12 3.18 -0.77
N MET A 282 -9.77 3.59 0.32
CA MET A 282 -9.59 2.97 1.63
C MET A 282 -10.46 1.72 1.82
N ALA A 283 -11.10 1.24 0.75
CA ALA A 283 -12.03 0.11 0.73
C ALA A 283 -13.34 0.36 1.51
N MET A 284 -13.77 1.62 1.67
CA MET A 284 -15.02 1.98 2.34
C MET A 284 -16.16 2.12 1.34
N ASN A 285 -17.33 1.56 1.68
CA ASN A 285 -18.57 1.79 0.96
C ASN A 285 -19.30 3.05 1.48
N ASP A 286 -20.46 3.38 0.89
CA ASP A 286 -21.21 4.59 1.27
C ASP A 286 -21.66 4.58 2.75
N GLU A 287 -22.04 3.43 3.30
CA GLU A 287 -22.44 3.31 4.71
C GLU A 287 -21.27 3.52 5.67
N GLU A 288 -20.15 2.87 5.40
CA GLU A 288 -18.89 3.04 6.15
C GLU A 288 -18.37 4.49 6.04
N THR A 289 -18.51 5.10 4.86
CA THR A 289 -18.12 6.50 4.61
C THR A 289 -18.94 7.47 5.46
N VAL A 290 -20.28 7.37 5.41
CA VAL A 290 -21.17 8.22 6.22
C VAL A 290 -20.92 8.01 7.71
N ALA A 291 -20.75 6.74 8.14
CA ALA A 291 -20.47 6.42 9.53
C ALA A 291 -19.15 7.06 10.02
N LEU A 292 -18.09 6.97 9.21
CA LEU A 292 -16.78 7.53 9.53
C LEU A 292 -16.79 9.05 9.58
N ILE A 293 -17.41 9.73 8.61
CA ILE A 293 -17.50 11.20 8.59
C ILE A 293 -18.34 11.69 9.77
N ALA A 294 -19.56 11.18 9.93
CA ALA A 294 -20.45 11.63 11.00
C ALA A 294 -19.92 11.27 12.39
N GLY A 295 -19.32 10.10 12.54
CA GLY A 295 -18.69 9.65 13.78
C GLY A 295 -17.46 10.46 14.14
N GLY A 296 -16.58 10.73 13.18
CA GLY A 296 -15.38 11.54 13.37
C GLY A 296 -15.69 13.00 13.71
N HIS A 297 -16.59 13.63 12.96
CA HIS A 297 -16.97 15.04 13.16
C HIS A 297 -17.90 15.26 14.38
N THR A 298 -18.31 14.20 15.06
CA THR A 298 -18.91 14.31 16.40
C THR A 298 -17.91 14.93 17.39
N PHE A 299 -16.61 14.72 17.20
CA PHE A 299 -15.54 15.08 18.11
C PHE A 299 -14.70 16.27 17.65
N GLY A 300 -14.26 17.09 18.61
CA GLY A 300 -13.26 18.11 18.41
C GLY A 300 -13.70 19.30 17.58
N LYS A 301 -12.72 19.97 17.03
CA LYS A 301 -12.88 21.16 16.18
C LYS A 301 -11.82 21.19 15.07
N ALA A 302 -12.09 21.96 14.03
CA ALA A 302 -11.11 22.39 13.05
C ALA A 302 -10.37 23.66 13.54
N HIS A 303 -9.13 23.86 13.10
CA HIS A 303 -8.26 24.98 13.50
C HIS A 303 -7.83 25.80 12.29
N GLY A 304 -8.25 27.04 12.25
CA GLY A 304 -8.01 27.98 11.16
C GLY A 304 -8.16 29.42 11.58
N ASN A 305 -7.74 29.74 12.81
CA ASN A 305 -7.84 31.13 13.36
C ASN A 305 -6.84 32.12 12.72
N GLY A 306 -6.05 31.69 11.75
CA GLY A 306 -5.12 32.49 10.97
C GLY A 306 -4.76 31.85 9.65
N ALA A 307 -4.27 32.63 8.70
CA ALA A 307 -3.89 32.12 7.39
C ALA A 307 -2.61 31.24 7.49
N PRO A 308 -2.65 29.95 7.11
CA PRO A 308 -1.49 29.07 7.18
C PRO A 308 -0.25 29.65 6.49
N SER A 309 -0.41 30.26 5.33
CA SER A 309 0.68 30.90 4.59
C SER A 309 1.41 32.02 5.33
N LYS A 310 0.78 32.61 6.33
CA LYS A 310 1.36 33.70 7.15
C LYS A 310 1.88 33.18 8.49
N CYS A 311 1.22 32.20 9.05
CA CYS A 311 1.42 31.73 10.43
C CYS A 311 2.32 30.51 10.53
N VAL A 312 2.12 29.52 9.69
CA VAL A 312 2.83 28.25 9.78
C VAL A 312 4.25 28.40 9.24
N GLY A 313 5.24 27.85 9.97
CA GLY A 313 6.63 27.78 9.55
C GLY A 313 6.87 26.69 8.51
N ALA A 314 8.14 26.46 8.17
CA ALA A 314 8.50 25.38 7.28
C ALA A 314 8.02 24.02 7.83
N GLU A 315 7.61 23.14 6.94
CA GLU A 315 7.34 21.74 7.26
C GLU A 315 8.58 21.06 7.85
N PRO A 316 8.44 20.00 8.66
CA PRO A 316 9.56 19.40 9.39
C PRO A 316 10.77 19.05 8.52
N ALA A 317 10.55 18.50 7.33
CA ALA A 317 11.62 18.13 6.42
C ALA A 317 12.34 19.34 5.80
N ALA A 318 11.69 20.50 5.72
CA ALA A 318 12.23 21.75 5.17
C ALA A 318 12.71 22.73 6.25
N ALA A 319 12.55 22.39 7.54
CA ALA A 319 12.95 23.22 8.65
C ALA A 319 14.47 23.27 8.81
N ALA A 320 15.00 24.34 9.46
CA ALA A 320 16.38 24.41 9.88
C ALA A 320 16.71 23.27 10.85
N ILE A 321 17.97 22.82 10.89
CA ILE A 321 18.35 21.62 11.64
C ILE A 321 17.99 21.68 13.12
N GLU A 322 18.06 22.84 13.74
CA GLU A 322 17.67 23.07 15.14
C GLU A 322 16.14 22.98 15.37
N GLU A 323 15.38 22.96 14.29
CA GLU A 323 13.91 22.85 14.31
C GLU A 323 13.39 21.51 13.81
N GLN A 324 14.23 20.73 13.12
CA GLN A 324 13.86 19.41 12.64
C GLN A 324 13.52 18.47 13.80
N GLY A 325 12.47 17.68 13.61
CA GLY A 325 11.97 16.76 14.64
C GLY A 325 11.10 17.43 15.72
N PHE A 326 11.02 18.75 15.77
CA PHE A 326 10.10 19.49 16.66
C PHE A 326 8.75 19.79 15.99
N GLY A 327 8.60 19.46 14.72
CA GLY A 327 7.38 19.58 13.96
C GLY A 327 7.09 20.99 13.48
N TRP A 328 5.84 21.19 13.09
CA TRP A 328 5.38 22.42 12.48
C TRP A 328 5.41 23.59 13.48
N LYS A 329 6.06 24.69 13.11
CA LYS A 329 6.02 25.92 13.87
C LYS A 329 4.89 26.83 13.42
N ASN A 330 4.20 27.44 14.40
CA ASN A 330 3.21 28.48 14.18
C ASN A 330 3.70 29.80 14.82
N LYS A 331 3.72 30.86 14.01
CA LYS A 331 4.25 32.18 14.40
C LYS A 331 3.13 33.14 14.83
N CYS A 332 1.87 32.78 14.70
CA CYS A 332 0.73 33.62 15.04
C CYS A 332 0.32 33.39 16.48
N GLY A 333 0.14 34.49 17.20
CA GLY A 333 -0.23 34.49 18.61
C GLY A 333 0.74 33.68 19.45
N SER A 334 0.19 32.76 20.26
CA SER A 334 0.98 31.81 21.06
C SER A 334 1.48 30.60 20.26
N GLY A 335 1.00 30.41 19.02
CA GLY A 335 1.27 29.26 18.16
C GLY A 335 0.61 27.95 18.59
N LYS A 336 -0.20 27.98 19.66
CA LYS A 336 -0.84 26.80 20.29
C LYS A 336 -2.20 27.20 20.90
N GLY A 337 -2.96 26.26 21.42
CA GLY A 337 -4.26 26.53 22.01
C GLY A 337 -5.20 27.19 20.99
N ALA A 338 -5.79 28.32 21.33
CA ALA A 338 -6.68 29.10 20.45
C ALA A 338 -5.99 29.56 19.14
N ASP A 339 -4.66 29.66 19.13
CA ASP A 339 -3.88 30.04 17.96
C ASP A 339 -3.39 28.85 17.12
N THR A 340 -3.85 27.62 17.42
CA THR A 340 -3.51 26.42 16.64
C THR A 340 -4.04 26.54 15.21
N ILE A 341 -3.24 26.15 14.23
CA ILE A 341 -3.61 26.16 12.81
C ILE A 341 -3.31 24.79 12.20
N THR A 342 -4.30 24.21 11.50
CA THR A 342 -4.17 22.99 10.73
C THR A 342 -4.74 23.14 9.32
N SER A 343 -6.08 22.97 9.15
CA SER A 343 -6.76 22.92 7.86
C SER A 343 -7.17 24.29 7.29
N GLY A 344 -7.08 25.33 8.07
CA GLY A 344 -7.62 26.65 7.70
C GLY A 344 -9.13 26.82 7.92
N LEU A 345 -9.85 25.75 8.26
CA LEU A 345 -11.24 25.79 8.73
C LEU A 345 -11.26 26.07 10.23
N GLU A 346 -12.31 26.76 10.75
CA GLU A 346 -12.37 27.13 12.16
C GLU A 346 -13.74 26.83 12.76
N GLY A 347 -13.77 26.06 13.85
CA GLY A 347 -14.97 25.78 14.62
C GLY A 347 -15.25 24.29 14.84
N ALA A 348 -16.32 24.01 15.58
CA ALA A 348 -16.77 22.65 15.88
C ALA A 348 -18.20 22.39 15.35
N TRP A 349 -18.52 21.12 15.20
CA TRP A 349 -19.79 20.66 14.62
C TRP A 349 -20.87 20.40 15.67
N SER A 350 -20.47 20.08 16.89
CA SER A 350 -21.36 19.61 17.94
C SER A 350 -21.26 20.43 19.22
N VAL A 351 -22.27 20.35 20.08
CA VAL A 351 -22.34 21.02 21.39
C VAL A 351 -21.39 20.40 22.39
N ASN A 352 -21.12 19.09 22.25
CA ASN A 352 -20.25 18.33 23.14
C ASN A 352 -19.09 17.70 22.36
N PRO A 353 -18.06 18.50 22.01
CA PRO A 353 -16.97 18.02 21.16
C PRO A 353 -16.09 16.91 21.78
N THR A 354 -16.28 16.60 23.05
CA THR A 354 -15.56 15.55 23.79
C THR A 354 -16.48 14.44 24.30
N ALA A 355 -17.65 14.27 23.69
CA ALA A 355 -18.58 13.20 24.04
C ALA A 355 -19.20 12.56 22.79
N TRP A 356 -19.40 11.24 22.82
CA TRP A 356 -20.13 10.54 21.78
C TRP A 356 -21.63 10.91 21.82
N THR A 357 -22.12 11.48 20.74
CA THR A 357 -23.53 11.89 20.58
C THR A 357 -23.93 11.83 19.11
N THR A 358 -25.23 11.94 18.83
CA THR A 358 -25.76 12.13 17.46
C THR A 358 -25.91 13.60 17.08
N GLN A 359 -25.33 14.49 17.85
CA GLN A 359 -25.52 15.94 17.71
C GLN A 359 -25.02 16.48 16.35
N TYR A 360 -23.96 15.90 15.79
CA TYR A 360 -23.52 16.23 14.45
C TYR A 360 -24.62 16.03 13.40
N LEU A 361 -25.23 14.83 13.37
CA LEU A 361 -26.33 14.53 12.44
C LEU A 361 -27.56 15.38 12.72
N TYR A 362 -27.89 15.61 14.00
CA TYR A 362 -28.99 16.48 14.37
C TYR A 362 -28.76 17.90 13.82
N ASN A 363 -27.61 18.51 14.05
CA ASN A 363 -27.28 19.85 13.54
C ASN A 363 -27.29 19.89 12.01
N LEU A 364 -26.73 18.87 11.34
CA LEU A 364 -26.69 18.78 9.89
C LEU A 364 -28.09 18.95 9.28
N PHE A 365 -29.09 18.26 9.83
CA PHE A 365 -30.45 18.26 9.29
C PHE A 365 -31.37 19.36 9.85
N SER A 366 -31.09 19.89 11.04
CA SER A 366 -31.96 20.88 11.72
C SER A 366 -31.83 22.28 11.19
N PHE A 367 -30.69 22.64 10.56
CA PHE A 367 -30.46 24.01 10.10
C PHE A 367 -30.42 24.11 8.57
N GLU A 368 -30.81 25.29 8.05
CA GLU A 368 -30.37 25.76 6.74
C GLU A 368 -28.95 26.32 6.85
N TRP A 369 -28.09 25.97 5.90
CA TRP A 369 -26.66 26.29 5.92
C TRP A 369 -26.33 27.33 4.87
N VAL A 370 -25.60 28.38 5.25
CA VAL A 370 -25.13 29.44 4.37
C VAL A 370 -23.60 29.53 4.40
N LYS A 371 -23.03 29.82 3.24
CA LYS A 371 -21.56 29.94 3.09
C LYS A 371 -21.01 31.11 3.89
N THR A 372 -19.89 30.89 4.50
CA THR A 372 -19.06 31.95 5.14
C THR A 372 -17.58 31.62 4.90
N LYS A 373 -16.72 32.49 5.40
CA LYS A 373 -15.26 32.26 5.40
C LYS A 373 -14.76 32.13 6.82
N SER A 374 -13.83 31.19 7.04
CA SER A 374 -13.06 31.14 8.27
C SER A 374 -12.12 32.34 8.42
N PRO A 375 -11.52 32.58 9.57
CA PRO A 375 -10.48 33.61 9.73
C PRO A 375 -9.29 33.43 8.79
N ALA A 376 -8.97 32.17 8.42
CA ALA A 376 -7.95 31.83 7.43
C ALA A 376 -8.39 32.06 5.97
N GLY A 377 -9.67 32.33 5.72
CA GLY A 377 -10.23 32.56 4.38
C GLY A 377 -10.78 31.32 3.69
N ALA A 378 -10.76 30.14 4.33
CA ALA A 378 -11.34 28.91 3.77
C ALA A 378 -12.87 28.96 3.80
N THR A 379 -13.52 28.33 2.82
CA THR A 379 -14.99 28.23 2.76
C THR A 379 -15.49 27.24 3.81
N GLN A 380 -16.44 27.72 4.63
CA GLN A 380 -17.18 26.89 5.58
C GLN A 380 -18.64 27.34 5.62
N TRP A 381 -19.49 26.62 6.33
CA TRP A 381 -20.92 26.86 6.37
C TRP A 381 -21.37 27.01 7.81
N ILE A 382 -22.28 27.97 8.04
CA ILE A 382 -22.91 28.25 9.34
C ILE A 382 -24.43 28.24 9.20
N PRO A 383 -25.19 28.04 10.30
CA PRO A 383 -26.65 28.20 10.28
C PRO A 383 -27.07 29.55 9.78
N LYS A 384 -28.09 29.60 8.93
CA LYS A 384 -28.65 30.81 8.33
C LYS A 384 -29.26 31.75 9.40
N ASP A 385 -29.24 33.01 9.13
CA ASP A 385 -29.91 34.08 9.91
C ASP A 385 -29.48 34.14 11.40
N GLY A 386 -28.22 33.73 11.69
CA GLY A 386 -27.67 33.75 13.05
C GLY A 386 -28.27 32.68 13.99
N GLN A 387 -28.99 31.70 13.44
CA GLN A 387 -29.46 30.60 14.24
C GLN A 387 -28.30 29.86 14.92
N ALA A 388 -28.51 29.38 16.13
CA ALA A 388 -27.53 28.68 16.93
C ALA A 388 -26.19 29.43 17.15
N ALA A 389 -26.17 30.77 17.09
CA ALA A 389 -24.94 31.59 17.20
C ALA A 389 -24.15 31.32 18.51
N ASN A 390 -24.83 30.89 19.57
CA ASN A 390 -24.23 30.60 20.88
C ASN A 390 -24.41 29.13 21.31
N LEU A 391 -24.32 28.20 20.38
CA LEU A 391 -24.62 26.81 20.64
C LEU A 391 -23.39 26.03 21.09
N VAL A 392 -22.25 26.19 20.41
CA VAL A 392 -21.02 25.41 20.58
C VAL A 392 -20.06 26.12 21.53
N PRO A 393 -19.49 25.44 22.55
CA PRO A 393 -18.52 26.07 23.44
C PRO A 393 -17.21 26.42 22.69
N ASP A 394 -16.51 27.47 23.15
CA ASP A 394 -15.11 27.69 22.76
C ASP A 394 -14.21 26.64 23.42
N ALA A 395 -13.09 26.31 22.73
CA ALA A 395 -12.19 25.29 23.19
C ALA A 395 -11.32 25.68 24.40
N HIS A 396 -11.09 26.98 24.58
CA HIS A 396 -10.15 27.54 25.57
C HIS A 396 -10.74 28.63 26.47
N ASP A 397 -11.96 29.11 26.18
CA ASP A 397 -12.68 30.09 27.01
C ASP A 397 -14.14 29.67 27.23
N ASN A 398 -14.45 29.29 28.46
CA ASN A 398 -15.78 28.82 28.85
C ASN A 398 -16.88 29.91 28.75
N ASN A 399 -16.52 31.18 28.63
CA ASN A 399 -17.45 32.28 28.51
C ASN A 399 -17.88 32.57 27.06
N ILE A 400 -17.15 31.99 26.11
CA ILE A 400 -17.38 32.20 24.67
C ILE A 400 -18.14 31.02 24.09
N LYS A 401 -19.09 31.28 23.22
CA LYS A 401 -19.79 30.29 22.42
C LYS A 401 -19.87 30.73 20.97
N HIS A 402 -19.95 29.75 20.10
CA HIS A 402 -19.96 29.91 18.64
C HIS A 402 -21.16 29.23 18.00
N ALA A 403 -21.43 29.55 16.74
CA ALA A 403 -22.30 28.73 15.90
C ALA A 403 -21.58 27.41 15.54
N PRO A 404 -22.30 26.32 15.36
CA PRO A 404 -21.72 25.13 14.75
C PRO A 404 -21.32 25.39 13.30
N ILE A 405 -20.33 24.66 12.81
CA ILE A 405 -19.91 24.75 11.41
C ILE A 405 -20.25 23.45 10.68
N MET A 406 -20.33 23.56 9.35
CA MET A 406 -20.26 22.43 8.42
C MET A 406 -19.27 22.73 7.30
N LEU A 407 -18.63 21.69 6.80
CA LEU A 407 -17.80 21.75 5.62
C LEU A 407 -18.66 21.52 4.37
N THR A 408 -18.16 21.89 3.21
CA THR A 408 -18.82 21.56 1.94
C THR A 408 -19.06 20.04 1.83
N THR A 409 -18.10 19.24 2.28
CA THR A 409 -18.17 17.79 2.30
C THR A 409 -19.12 17.22 3.37
N ASP A 410 -19.33 17.90 4.49
CA ASP A 410 -20.38 17.51 5.45
C ASP A 410 -21.76 17.66 4.83
N LEU A 411 -21.99 18.73 4.10
CA LEU A 411 -23.25 18.97 3.42
C LEU A 411 -23.52 17.95 2.30
N SER A 412 -22.50 17.24 1.82
CA SER A 412 -22.71 16.10 0.92
C SER A 412 -23.57 15.02 1.58
N LEU A 413 -23.43 14.80 2.89
CA LEU A 413 -24.27 13.85 3.63
C LEU A 413 -25.73 14.28 3.73
N LYS A 414 -26.01 15.58 3.56
CA LYS A 414 -27.39 16.12 3.53
C LYS A 414 -27.99 16.13 2.14
N PHE A 415 -27.21 16.34 1.09
CA PHE A 415 -27.71 16.64 -0.25
C PHE A 415 -27.49 15.52 -1.29
N ASP A 416 -26.48 14.66 -1.13
CA ASP A 416 -26.37 13.46 -1.99
C ASP A 416 -27.44 12.44 -1.59
N PRO A 417 -28.26 11.95 -2.53
CA PRO A 417 -29.40 11.10 -2.18
C PRO A 417 -29.03 9.81 -1.43
N SER A 418 -27.94 9.14 -1.81
CA SER A 418 -27.49 7.89 -1.17
C SER A 418 -26.99 8.18 0.25
N TYR A 419 -26.11 9.16 0.42
CA TYR A 419 -25.61 9.56 1.72
C TYR A 419 -26.72 10.10 2.63
N GLN A 420 -27.65 10.88 2.09
CA GLN A 420 -28.78 11.41 2.87
C GLN A 420 -29.64 10.30 3.47
N GLN A 421 -29.95 9.27 2.68
CA GLN A 421 -30.73 8.13 3.15
C GLN A 421 -30.04 7.45 4.34
N ILE A 422 -28.73 7.20 4.23
CA ILE A 422 -27.93 6.58 5.29
C ILE A 422 -27.87 7.50 6.52
N ALA A 423 -27.53 8.76 6.33
CA ALA A 423 -27.38 9.73 7.41
C ALA A 423 -28.70 9.96 8.20
N LYS A 424 -29.85 10.00 7.54
CA LYS A 424 -31.18 10.07 8.18
C LYS A 424 -31.47 8.79 8.98
N ARG A 425 -31.21 7.62 8.40
CA ARG A 425 -31.36 6.33 9.09
C ARG A 425 -30.52 6.28 10.38
N PHE A 426 -29.28 6.76 10.33
CA PHE A 426 -28.40 6.84 11.49
C PHE A 426 -28.91 7.83 12.55
N LEU A 427 -29.45 8.97 12.14
CA LEU A 427 -30.06 9.93 13.05
C LEU A 427 -31.28 9.32 13.77
N GLU A 428 -32.12 8.59 13.04
CA GLU A 428 -33.33 7.92 13.57
C GLU A 428 -33.00 6.68 14.40
N ASN A 429 -31.84 6.03 14.14
CA ASN A 429 -31.41 4.80 14.79
C ASN A 429 -30.00 4.93 15.40
N PRO A 430 -29.81 5.64 16.51
CA PRO A 430 -28.49 5.92 17.09
C PRO A 430 -27.64 4.68 17.41
N LYS A 431 -28.25 3.55 17.75
CA LYS A 431 -27.53 2.29 18.00
C LYS A 431 -26.98 1.66 16.74
N GLU A 432 -27.69 1.81 15.61
CA GLU A 432 -27.20 1.37 14.31
C GLU A 432 -26.00 2.21 13.87
N PHE A 433 -26.09 3.53 14.07
CA PHE A 433 -24.97 4.44 13.84
C PHE A 433 -23.75 4.09 14.69
N GLU A 434 -23.94 3.85 15.98
CA GLU A 434 -22.86 3.45 16.88
C GLU A 434 -22.15 2.18 16.39
N LEU A 435 -22.92 1.14 16.01
CA LEU A 435 -22.35 -0.10 15.50
C LEU A 435 -21.67 0.07 14.15
N ALA A 436 -22.27 0.85 13.23
CA ALA A 436 -21.70 1.13 11.92
C ALA A 436 -20.36 1.87 12.04
N PHE A 437 -20.30 2.91 12.89
CA PHE A 437 -19.06 3.63 13.15
C PHE A 437 -18.02 2.75 13.83
N ALA A 438 -18.41 1.92 14.81
CA ALA A 438 -17.48 1.00 15.49
C ALA A 438 -16.82 0.02 14.50
N LYS A 439 -17.61 -0.58 13.60
CA LYS A 439 -17.10 -1.52 12.57
C LYS A 439 -16.27 -0.81 11.51
N ALA A 440 -16.71 0.37 11.05
CA ALA A 440 -15.96 1.15 10.06
C ALA A 440 -14.63 1.68 10.61
N TRP A 441 -14.59 2.14 11.86
CA TRP A 441 -13.36 2.52 12.55
C TRP A 441 -12.41 1.34 12.73
N PHE A 442 -12.93 0.17 13.10
CA PHE A 442 -12.13 -1.05 13.21
C PHE A 442 -11.56 -1.45 11.84
N LYS A 443 -12.35 -1.40 10.78
CA LYS A 443 -11.88 -1.67 9.42
C LYS A 443 -10.81 -0.66 9.01
N LEU A 444 -11.03 0.64 9.18
CA LEU A 444 -10.05 1.70 8.86
C LEU A 444 -8.69 1.41 9.47
N THR A 445 -8.66 1.06 10.76
CA THR A 445 -7.43 0.92 11.54
C THR A 445 -6.78 -0.47 11.48
N HIS A 446 -7.46 -1.50 10.91
CA HIS A 446 -6.97 -2.88 10.87
C HIS A 446 -6.92 -3.50 9.47
N ARG A 447 -7.38 -2.76 8.43
CA ARG A 447 -7.49 -3.29 7.06
C ARG A 447 -6.17 -3.80 6.49
N ASP A 448 -5.06 -3.21 6.87
CA ASP A 448 -3.69 -3.52 6.43
C ASP A 448 -2.99 -4.61 7.26
N MET A 449 -3.67 -5.18 8.27
CA MET A 449 -3.08 -6.20 9.14
C MET A 449 -3.18 -7.63 8.60
N GLY A 450 -4.00 -7.87 7.57
CA GLY A 450 -4.25 -9.20 7.03
C GLY A 450 -5.24 -10.03 7.87
N PRO A 451 -5.14 -11.37 7.83
CA PRO A 451 -6.11 -12.25 8.47
C PRO A 451 -6.00 -12.25 10.00
N ARG A 452 -7.11 -12.65 10.66
CA ARG A 452 -7.20 -12.71 12.13
C ARG A 452 -6.10 -13.54 12.80
N ALA A 453 -5.50 -14.50 12.13
CA ALA A 453 -4.38 -15.29 12.67
C ALA A 453 -3.18 -14.42 13.12
N ARG A 454 -3.07 -13.20 12.59
CA ARG A 454 -2.04 -12.23 12.95
C ARG A 454 -2.40 -11.32 14.12
N TYR A 455 -3.66 -11.32 14.55
CA TYR A 455 -4.17 -10.39 15.54
C TYR A 455 -3.78 -10.84 16.96
N LEU A 456 -3.24 -9.93 17.75
CA LEU A 456 -2.76 -10.18 19.11
C LEU A 456 -3.60 -9.39 20.14
N GLY A 457 -3.71 -9.97 21.34
CA GLY A 457 -4.37 -9.35 22.47
C GLY A 457 -5.76 -9.89 22.75
N HIS A 458 -6.29 -9.56 23.93
CA HIS A 458 -7.57 -10.08 24.44
C HIS A 458 -8.79 -9.25 24.00
N GLU A 459 -8.56 -8.09 23.38
CA GLU A 459 -9.62 -7.24 22.84
C GLU A 459 -9.92 -7.51 21.35
N VAL A 460 -9.31 -8.54 20.77
CA VAL A 460 -9.60 -8.97 19.40
C VAL A 460 -11.07 -9.40 19.29
N PRO A 461 -11.86 -8.81 18.38
CA PRO A 461 -13.27 -9.17 18.23
C PRO A 461 -13.45 -10.65 17.90
N GLN A 462 -14.50 -11.27 18.48
CA GLN A 462 -14.84 -12.67 18.19
C GLN A 462 -15.44 -12.84 16.78
N GLU A 463 -16.19 -11.85 16.32
CA GLU A 463 -16.76 -11.82 14.98
C GLU A 463 -15.65 -11.71 13.93
N ALA A 464 -15.63 -12.62 12.97
CA ALA A 464 -14.79 -12.49 11.77
C ALA A 464 -15.55 -11.67 10.73
N LEU A 465 -14.96 -10.57 10.30
CA LEU A 465 -15.55 -9.71 9.28
C LEU A 465 -15.13 -10.19 7.89
N MET A 466 -16.01 -10.04 6.89
CA MET A 466 -15.78 -10.54 5.53
C MET A 466 -14.50 -10.01 4.91
N TRP A 467 -14.18 -8.73 5.13
CA TRP A 467 -12.98 -8.09 4.61
C TRP A 467 -11.66 -8.60 5.22
N GLN A 468 -11.72 -9.45 6.26
CA GLN A 468 -10.56 -10.12 6.86
C GLN A 468 -10.20 -11.42 6.12
N ASP A 469 -10.86 -11.70 5.01
CA ASP A 469 -10.64 -12.88 4.16
C ASP A 469 -10.67 -14.20 4.97
N PRO A 470 -11.79 -14.51 5.68
CA PRO A 470 -11.85 -15.60 6.64
C PRO A 470 -11.60 -16.95 5.99
N VAL A 471 -10.79 -17.77 6.65
CA VAL A 471 -10.52 -19.17 6.29
C VAL A 471 -10.91 -20.04 7.48
N PRO A 472 -11.55 -21.21 7.28
CA PRO A 472 -11.87 -22.12 8.37
C PRO A 472 -10.63 -22.52 9.18
N ALA A 473 -10.78 -22.68 10.48
CA ALA A 473 -9.70 -23.23 11.31
C ALA A 473 -9.50 -24.72 11.01
N VAL A 474 -8.26 -25.19 11.16
CA VAL A 474 -7.94 -26.62 11.05
C VAL A 474 -8.73 -27.42 12.10
N ASN A 475 -9.54 -28.37 11.65
CA ASN A 475 -10.44 -29.19 12.45
C ASN A 475 -10.22 -30.70 12.30
N HIS A 476 -9.08 -31.09 11.77
CA HIS A 476 -8.71 -32.47 11.50
C HIS A 476 -7.22 -32.72 11.78
N LYS A 477 -6.82 -33.98 11.81
CA LYS A 477 -5.40 -34.34 11.87
C LYS A 477 -4.71 -34.03 10.55
N LEU A 478 -3.56 -33.41 10.62
CA LEU A 478 -2.74 -33.11 9.44
C LEU A 478 -2.09 -34.38 8.88
N MET A 479 -1.75 -34.33 7.61
CA MET A 479 -0.95 -35.37 6.95
C MET A 479 0.47 -35.43 7.53
N GLU A 480 1.06 -36.63 7.50
CA GLU A 480 2.42 -36.91 7.93
C GLU A 480 3.37 -36.98 6.72
N ALA A 481 4.67 -37.11 6.97
CA ALA A 481 5.67 -37.17 5.90
C ALA A 481 5.43 -38.33 4.90
N SER A 482 4.95 -39.49 5.39
CA SER A 482 4.59 -40.64 4.53
C SER A 482 3.40 -40.36 3.62
N ASP A 483 2.39 -39.63 4.13
CA ASP A 483 1.25 -39.21 3.34
C ASP A 483 1.66 -38.18 2.28
N THR A 484 2.50 -37.23 2.66
CA THR A 484 3.08 -36.24 1.75
C THR A 484 3.81 -36.90 0.58
N ALA A 485 4.67 -37.89 0.86
CA ALA A 485 5.40 -38.62 -0.16
C ALA A 485 4.47 -39.43 -1.09
N SER A 486 3.42 -40.05 -0.51
CA SER A 486 2.42 -40.81 -1.29
C SER A 486 1.63 -39.87 -2.22
N LEU A 487 1.15 -38.76 -1.70
CA LEU A 487 0.38 -37.75 -2.47
C LEU A 487 1.22 -37.11 -3.58
N LYS A 488 2.49 -36.75 -3.32
CA LYS A 488 3.41 -36.28 -4.38
C LYS A 488 3.49 -37.29 -5.54
N LYS A 489 3.64 -38.59 -5.23
CA LYS A 489 3.70 -39.64 -6.25
C LYS A 489 2.38 -39.76 -7.00
N GLU A 490 1.25 -39.69 -6.31
CA GLU A 490 -0.08 -39.78 -6.93
C GLU A 490 -0.34 -38.58 -7.87
N ILE A 491 -0.02 -37.36 -7.43
CA ILE A 491 -0.12 -36.16 -8.24
C ILE A 491 0.71 -36.24 -9.50
N LEU A 492 1.97 -36.70 -9.42
CA LEU A 492 2.84 -36.87 -10.59
C LEU A 492 2.34 -37.96 -11.56
N ASN A 493 1.60 -38.95 -11.06
CA ASN A 493 1.00 -40.01 -11.88
C ASN A 493 -0.42 -39.68 -12.39
N SER A 494 -0.94 -38.53 -12.05
CA SER A 494 -2.31 -38.12 -12.36
C SER A 494 -2.54 -37.73 -13.82
N GLY A 495 -1.48 -37.61 -14.63
CA GLY A 495 -1.52 -37.12 -16.00
C GLY A 495 -1.42 -35.57 -16.12
N LEU A 496 -1.22 -34.86 -15.00
CA LEU A 496 -0.90 -33.43 -14.99
C LEU A 496 0.59 -33.23 -15.30
N THR A 497 0.91 -32.24 -16.10
CA THR A 497 2.29 -31.89 -16.47
C THR A 497 2.95 -30.97 -15.44
N VAL A 498 4.28 -30.92 -15.47
CA VAL A 498 5.07 -29.99 -14.62
C VAL A 498 4.62 -28.55 -14.79
N PRO A 499 4.46 -28.00 -16.02
CA PRO A 499 4.01 -26.63 -16.19
C PRO A 499 2.62 -26.34 -15.62
N GLU A 500 1.67 -27.27 -15.78
CA GLU A 500 0.30 -27.12 -15.26
C GLU A 500 0.31 -27.02 -13.73
N LEU A 501 1.04 -27.90 -13.05
CA LEU A 501 1.16 -27.89 -11.60
C LEU A 501 1.89 -26.64 -11.09
N VAL A 502 3.00 -26.26 -11.73
CA VAL A 502 3.78 -25.08 -11.37
C VAL A 502 2.96 -23.81 -11.55
N ARG A 503 2.28 -23.62 -12.71
CA ARG A 503 1.42 -22.46 -12.96
C ARG A 503 0.30 -22.33 -11.93
N THR A 504 -0.36 -23.45 -11.60
CA THR A 504 -1.48 -23.45 -10.66
C THR A 504 -1.02 -23.11 -9.23
N ALA A 505 0.07 -23.72 -8.76
CA ALA A 505 0.62 -23.42 -7.43
C ALA A 505 1.11 -21.97 -7.34
N TRP A 506 1.82 -21.48 -8.36
CA TRP A 506 2.23 -20.08 -8.44
C TRP A 506 1.03 -19.14 -8.44
N ALA A 507 0.05 -19.38 -9.30
CA ALA A 507 -1.16 -18.56 -9.39
C ALA A 507 -1.89 -18.42 -8.04
N SER A 508 -1.98 -19.54 -7.30
CA SER A 508 -2.59 -19.57 -5.97
C SER A 508 -1.79 -18.76 -4.95
N ALA A 509 -0.48 -19.01 -4.85
CA ALA A 509 0.37 -18.40 -3.82
C ALA A 509 0.73 -16.95 -4.14
N ALA A 510 1.00 -16.65 -5.41
CA ALA A 510 1.46 -15.33 -5.84
C ALA A 510 0.35 -14.28 -5.94
N SER A 511 -0.91 -14.57 -5.61
CA SER A 511 -1.94 -13.56 -5.34
C SER A 511 -1.66 -12.79 -4.05
N PHE A 512 -0.77 -13.29 -3.18
CA PHE A 512 -0.39 -12.64 -1.93
C PHE A 512 0.22 -11.26 -2.13
N ARG A 513 -0.12 -10.35 -1.22
CA ARG A 513 0.47 -9.01 -1.11
C ARG A 513 1.09 -8.82 0.28
N GLY A 514 2.40 -8.64 0.33
CA GLY A 514 3.13 -8.34 1.56
C GLY A 514 2.75 -7.01 2.20
N THR A 515 2.13 -6.11 1.45
CA THR A 515 1.72 -4.78 1.88
C THR A 515 0.56 -4.82 2.89
N ASP A 516 -0.51 -5.55 2.59
CA ASP A 516 -1.69 -5.70 3.46
C ASP A 516 -1.98 -7.14 3.87
N LYS A 517 -1.09 -8.08 3.54
CA LYS A 517 -1.16 -9.49 3.93
C LYS A 517 -2.40 -10.23 3.40
N ARG A 518 -2.93 -9.79 2.26
CA ARG A 518 -4.06 -10.42 1.57
C ARG A 518 -3.62 -11.35 0.46
N GLY A 519 -4.51 -12.24 0.04
CA GLY A 519 -4.22 -13.25 -0.99
C GLY A 519 -3.42 -14.43 -0.44
N GLY A 520 -2.83 -15.21 -1.35
CA GLY A 520 -2.06 -16.41 -1.02
C GLY A 520 -2.82 -17.71 -1.20
N ALA A 521 -2.15 -18.83 -0.99
CA ALA A 521 -2.65 -20.17 -1.27
C ALA A 521 -3.69 -20.67 -0.24
N ASN A 522 -3.67 -20.15 1.00
CA ASN A 522 -4.57 -20.57 2.05
C ASN A 522 -6.02 -20.12 1.72
N GLY A 523 -6.95 -21.05 1.77
CA GLY A 523 -8.32 -20.84 1.32
C GLY A 523 -8.61 -21.48 -0.04
N ALA A 524 -7.60 -21.84 -0.83
CA ALA A 524 -7.75 -22.33 -2.19
C ALA A 524 -8.67 -21.47 -3.05
N ARG A 525 -8.63 -20.13 -2.87
CA ARG A 525 -9.55 -19.20 -3.53
C ARG A 525 -9.38 -19.15 -5.04
N ILE A 526 -8.25 -19.64 -5.53
CA ILE A 526 -8.02 -19.80 -6.97
C ILE A 526 -9.11 -20.63 -7.69
N ARG A 527 -9.84 -21.50 -6.96
CA ARG A 527 -10.98 -22.27 -7.52
C ARG A 527 -12.31 -21.53 -7.47
N LEU A 528 -12.33 -20.36 -6.80
CA LEU A 528 -13.54 -19.55 -6.55
C LEU A 528 -13.51 -18.28 -7.39
N ALA A 529 -14.71 -17.69 -7.60
CA ALA A 529 -14.79 -16.35 -8.16
C ALA A 529 -14.21 -15.33 -7.16
N PRO A 530 -13.45 -14.32 -7.62
CA PRO A 530 -13.14 -14.01 -9.02
C PRO A 530 -11.87 -14.69 -9.56
N GLU A 531 -11.02 -15.30 -8.71
CA GLU A 531 -9.66 -15.76 -9.09
C GLU A 531 -9.67 -16.84 -10.18
N LYS A 532 -10.66 -17.72 -10.17
CA LYS A 532 -10.78 -18.79 -11.18
C LYS A 532 -10.98 -18.29 -12.60
N ASP A 533 -11.48 -17.06 -12.73
CA ASP A 533 -11.86 -16.44 -14.01
C ASP A 533 -10.80 -15.45 -14.52
N TRP A 534 -9.72 -15.21 -13.76
CA TRP A 534 -8.65 -14.31 -14.18
C TRP A 534 -7.89 -14.83 -15.40
N PRO A 535 -7.74 -14.03 -16.48
CA PRO A 535 -7.08 -14.47 -17.71
C PRO A 535 -5.66 -15.00 -17.48
N VAL A 536 -4.91 -14.40 -16.56
CA VAL A 536 -3.54 -14.80 -16.19
C VAL A 536 -3.47 -16.24 -15.65
N ASN A 537 -4.57 -16.78 -15.17
CA ASN A 537 -4.65 -18.12 -14.58
C ASN A 537 -5.01 -19.22 -15.59
N ASN A 538 -5.23 -18.89 -16.86
CA ASN A 538 -5.66 -19.84 -17.90
C ASN A 538 -6.88 -20.66 -17.43
N PRO A 539 -8.10 -20.11 -17.36
CA PRO A 539 -9.26 -20.72 -16.69
C PRO A 539 -9.55 -22.19 -17.04
N ASP A 540 -9.45 -22.56 -18.31
CA ASP A 540 -9.71 -23.94 -18.75
C ASP A 540 -8.65 -24.92 -18.22
N GLU A 541 -7.38 -24.55 -18.27
CA GLU A 541 -6.28 -25.32 -17.72
C GLU A 541 -6.39 -25.42 -16.20
N LEU A 542 -6.68 -24.29 -15.55
CA LEU A 542 -6.88 -24.22 -14.12
C LEU A 542 -8.00 -25.17 -13.68
N ALA A 543 -9.15 -25.15 -14.36
CA ALA A 543 -10.28 -26.04 -14.07
C ALA A 543 -9.88 -27.52 -14.18
N LYS A 544 -9.12 -27.89 -15.22
CA LYS A 544 -8.57 -29.25 -15.36
C LYS A 544 -7.72 -29.65 -14.16
N VAL A 545 -6.79 -28.81 -13.75
CA VAL A 545 -5.87 -29.11 -12.63
C VAL A 545 -6.64 -29.19 -11.31
N ILE A 546 -7.51 -28.22 -11.03
CA ILE A 546 -8.30 -28.18 -9.79
C ILE A 546 -9.20 -29.40 -9.67
N ASN A 547 -9.92 -29.80 -10.73
CA ASN A 547 -10.76 -30.99 -10.72
C ASN A 547 -9.94 -32.26 -10.42
N ARG A 548 -8.77 -32.39 -11.03
CA ARG A 548 -7.93 -33.56 -10.80
C ARG A 548 -7.36 -33.62 -9.38
N LEU A 549 -6.95 -32.48 -8.83
CA LEU A 549 -6.51 -32.41 -7.43
C LEU A 549 -7.67 -32.64 -6.44
N ALA A 550 -8.88 -32.23 -6.80
CA ALA A 550 -10.08 -32.49 -5.98
C ALA A 550 -10.43 -33.98 -5.95
N ASP A 551 -10.26 -34.71 -7.07
CA ASP A 551 -10.43 -36.16 -7.09
C ASP A 551 -9.44 -36.83 -6.13
N ILE A 552 -8.16 -36.45 -6.19
CA ILE A 552 -7.10 -36.96 -5.29
C ILE A 552 -7.43 -36.61 -3.82
N GLN A 553 -7.92 -35.41 -3.54
CA GLN A 553 -8.38 -35.01 -2.21
C GLN A 553 -9.49 -35.94 -1.70
N ALA A 554 -10.50 -36.17 -2.52
CA ALA A 554 -11.65 -37.02 -2.18
C ALA A 554 -11.23 -38.44 -1.89
N ASP A 555 -10.38 -39.02 -2.75
CA ASP A 555 -9.87 -40.39 -2.62
C ASP A 555 -9.02 -40.54 -1.34
N PHE A 556 -8.08 -39.63 -1.10
CA PHE A 556 -7.27 -39.64 0.12
C PHE A 556 -8.15 -39.54 1.37
N ASN A 557 -9.03 -38.53 1.41
CA ASN A 557 -9.85 -38.25 2.60
C ASN A 557 -10.84 -39.38 2.90
N LYS A 558 -11.31 -40.13 1.88
CA LYS A 558 -12.26 -41.24 2.03
C LYS A 558 -11.64 -42.43 2.73
N VAL A 559 -10.37 -42.71 2.50
CA VAL A 559 -9.70 -43.91 3.06
C VAL A 559 -9.11 -43.70 4.45
N GLN A 560 -9.11 -42.51 4.96
CA GLN A 560 -8.55 -42.18 6.27
C GLN A 560 -9.52 -42.52 7.41
N SER A 561 -9.11 -43.44 8.31
CA SER A 561 -9.94 -43.89 9.44
C SER A 561 -9.71 -43.14 10.75
N ASN A 562 -8.63 -42.35 10.83
CA ASN A 562 -8.16 -41.69 12.08
C ASN A 562 -8.44 -40.19 12.15
N GLY A 563 -9.32 -39.68 11.29
CA GLY A 563 -9.66 -38.25 11.22
C GLY A 563 -8.61 -37.38 10.53
N LYS A 564 -7.64 -37.99 9.85
CA LYS A 564 -6.65 -37.30 9.02
C LYS A 564 -7.31 -36.83 7.71
N LYS A 565 -6.98 -35.62 7.25
CA LYS A 565 -7.47 -35.07 5.99
C LYS A 565 -6.42 -34.18 5.34
N VAL A 566 -6.59 -33.95 4.04
CA VAL A 566 -5.85 -32.96 3.27
C VAL A 566 -6.85 -31.94 2.67
N SER A 567 -6.50 -30.67 2.70
CA SER A 567 -7.23 -29.60 2.00
C SER A 567 -6.82 -29.52 0.54
N LEU A 568 -7.66 -28.94 -0.31
CA LEU A 568 -7.29 -28.66 -1.69
C LEU A 568 -6.19 -27.59 -1.75
N ALA A 569 -6.21 -26.61 -0.85
CA ALA A 569 -5.15 -25.61 -0.70
C ALA A 569 -3.77 -26.26 -0.48
N ASP A 570 -3.70 -27.25 0.40
CA ASP A 570 -2.45 -28.00 0.60
C ASP A 570 -2.06 -28.82 -0.63
N LEU A 571 -3.02 -29.47 -1.32
CA LEU A 571 -2.72 -30.23 -2.54
C LEU A 571 -2.24 -29.36 -3.71
N ILE A 572 -2.74 -28.15 -3.85
CA ILE A 572 -2.27 -27.20 -4.87
C ILE A 572 -0.79 -26.88 -4.65
N VAL A 573 -0.42 -26.52 -3.41
CA VAL A 573 0.97 -26.20 -3.06
C VAL A 573 1.86 -27.45 -3.15
N LEU A 574 1.38 -28.60 -2.69
CA LEU A 574 2.09 -29.87 -2.77
C LEU A 574 2.31 -30.31 -4.23
N GLY A 575 1.34 -30.05 -5.11
CA GLY A 575 1.46 -30.32 -6.54
C GLY A 575 2.57 -29.51 -7.19
N GLY A 576 2.65 -28.22 -6.85
CA GLY A 576 3.77 -27.36 -7.27
C GLY A 576 5.12 -27.86 -6.75
N ALA A 577 5.19 -28.25 -5.46
CA ALA A 577 6.41 -28.80 -4.87
C ALA A 577 6.84 -30.10 -5.57
N ALA A 578 5.91 -31.02 -5.81
CA ALA A 578 6.18 -32.29 -6.52
C ALA A 578 6.68 -32.04 -7.95
N ALA A 579 6.08 -31.09 -8.66
CA ALA A 579 6.49 -30.74 -10.03
C ALA A 579 7.90 -30.11 -10.06
N VAL A 580 8.22 -29.24 -9.13
CA VAL A 580 9.57 -28.65 -9.00
C VAL A 580 10.58 -29.75 -8.67
N GLU A 581 10.30 -30.64 -7.73
CA GLU A 581 11.19 -31.80 -7.43
C GLU A 581 11.42 -32.70 -8.63
N GLN A 582 10.37 -32.97 -9.42
CA GLN A 582 10.49 -33.72 -10.64
C GLN A 582 11.41 -33.06 -11.67
N ALA A 583 11.29 -31.73 -11.82
CA ALA A 583 12.15 -30.94 -12.70
C ALA A 583 13.61 -30.89 -12.22
N VAL A 584 13.82 -30.81 -10.90
CA VAL A 584 15.15 -30.93 -10.27
C VAL A 584 15.77 -32.27 -10.55
N LYS A 585 15.02 -33.34 -10.38
CA LYS A 585 15.47 -34.72 -10.67
C LYS A 585 15.82 -34.92 -12.15
N THR A 586 15.01 -34.35 -13.05
CA THR A 586 15.28 -34.36 -14.49
C THR A 586 16.57 -33.61 -14.84
N ALA A 587 16.92 -32.57 -14.07
CA ALA A 587 18.19 -31.86 -14.18
C ALA A 587 19.39 -32.61 -13.59
N GLY A 588 19.17 -33.77 -12.96
CA GLY A 588 20.23 -34.63 -12.38
C GLY A 588 20.59 -34.29 -10.92
N TYR A 589 19.76 -33.54 -10.24
CA TYR A 589 19.96 -33.14 -8.83
C TYR A 589 18.95 -33.84 -7.90
N SER A 590 19.23 -33.81 -6.60
CA SER A 590 18.35 -34.31 -5.55
C SER A 590 18.19 -33.22 -4.49
N VAL A 591 17.16 -32.40 -4.66
CA VAL A 591 16.80 -31.33 -3.70
C VAL A 591 15.32 -31.48 -3.38
N GLU A 592 14.99 -31.62 -2.10
CA GLU A 592 13.61 -31.67 -1.62
C GLU A 592 13.04 -30.26 -1.56
N VAL A 593 11.81 -30.07 -2.01
CA VAL A 593 11.05 -28.84 -1.83
C VAL A 593 10.31 -28.91 -0.49
N PRO A 594 10.61 -28.05 0.49
CA PRO A 594 9.93 -28.06 1.78
C PRO A 594 8.42 -27.88 1.62
N PHE A 595 7.66 -28.58 2.44
CA PHE A 595 6.21 -28.48 2.47
C PHE A 595 5.71 -28.54 3.92
N THR A 596 4.80 -27.62 4.29
CA THR A 596 4.14 -27.61 5.61
C THR A 596 2.64 -27.68 5.41
N PRO A 597 1.95 -28.74 5.89
CA PRO A 597 0.50 -28.88 5.80
C PRO A 597 -0.22 -27.92 6.75
N GLY A 598 -1.55 -27.80 6.57
CA GLY A 598 -2.41 -27.06 7.48
C GLY A 598 -3.15 -25.88 6.85
N ARG A 599 -3.07 -25.68 5.54
CA ARG A 599 -3.97 -24.79 4.82
C ARG A 599 -5.38 -25.38 4.81
N MET A 600 -6.38 -24.51 4.74
CA MET A 600 -7.78 -24.89 4.69
C MET A 600 -8.46 -24.31 3.45
N ASP A 601 -9.61 -24.85 3.10
CA ASP A 601 -10.40 -24.44 1.94
C ASP A 601 -11.50 -23.48 2.37
N ALA A 602 -11.48 -22.24 1.86
CA ALA A 602 -12.57 -21.28 2.05
C ALA A 602 -13.74 -21.62 1.13
N SER A 603 -14.95 -21.17 1.50
CA SER A 603 -16.13 -21.24 0.64
C SER A 603 -16.29 -19.96 -0.18
N GLN A 604 -17.22 -19.99 -1.16
CA GLN A 604 -17.56 -18.78 -1.93
C GLN A 604 -18.20 -17.70 -1.02
N GLU A 605 -18.98 -18.11 -0.03
CA GLU A 605 -19.61 -17.23 0.95
C GLU A 605 -18.58 -16.55 1.87
N GLN A 606 -17.40 -17.14 2.02
CA GLN A 606 -16.26 -16.58 2.75
C GLN A 606 -15.32 -15.74 1.87
N THR A 607 -15.72 -15.50 0.62
CA THR A 607 -14.90 -14.79 -0.37
C THR A 607 -15.66 -13.59 -0.89
N ASP A 608 -15.26 -12.40 -0.47
CA ASP A 608 -15.81 -11.14 -0.99
C ASP A 608 -15.29 -10.90 -2.42
N VAL A 609 -16.12 -11.23 -3.41
CA VAL A 609 -15.75 -11.20 -4.84
C VAL A 609 -15.26 -9.81 -5.26
N SER A 610 -15.96 -8.77 -4.84
CA SER A 610 -15.59 -7.39 -5.20
C SER A 610 -14.26 -6.97 -4.57
N SER A 611 -14.06 -7.33 -3.32
CA SER A 611 -12.83 -7.05 -2.58
C SER A 611 -11.65 -7.87 -3.09
N PHE A 612 -11.86 -9.10 -3.58
CA PHE A 612 -10.82 -9.93 -4.18
C PHE A 612 -10.45 -9.52 -5.61
N ALA A 613 -11.33 -8.86 -6.34
CA ALA A 613 -11.05 -8.41 -7.72
C ALA A 613 -9.82 -7.50 -7.82
N VAL A 614 -9.51 -6.75 -6.78
CA VAL A 614 -8.30 -5.88 -6.74
C VAL A 614 -6.98 -6.66 -6.64
N LEU A 615 -7.02 -7.95 -6.32
CA LEU A 615 -5.84 -8.82 -6.26
C LEU A 615 -5.45 -9.39 -7.63
N GLU A 616 -6.29 -9.20 -8.66
CA GLU A 616 -6.00 -9.65 -10.02
C GLU A 616 -4.66 -9.09 -10.51
N PRO A 617 -3.69 -9.94 -10.86
CA PRO A 617 -2.44 -9.45 -11.41
C PRO A 617 -2.66 -8.83 -12.80
N LYS A 618 -2.51 -7.52 -12.91
CA LYS A 618 -2.49 -6.83 -14.22
C LYS A 618 -1.22 -7.13 -14.99
N ALA A 619 -0.15 -7.46 -14.29
CA ALA A 619 1.06 -8.03 -14.83
C ALA A 619 1.65 -9.06 -13.87
N ASP A 620 2.25 -10.11 -14.41
CA ASP A 620 3.03 -11.10 -13.69
C ASP A 620 4.25 -11.50 -14.51
N GLY A 621 5.35 -10.78 -14.31
CA GLY A 621 6.60 -11.01 -15.02
C GLY A 621 7.21 -12.40 -14.76
N PHE A 622 6.85 -13.06 -13.66
CA PHE A 622 7.27 -14.45 -13.40
C PHE A 622 6.63 -15.45 -14.35
N ARG A 623 5.36 -15.21 -14.74
CA ARG A 623 4.65 -16.00 -15.77
C ARG A 623 4.67 -15.35 -17.15
N ASN A 624 5.50 -14.34 -17.35
CA ASN A 624 5.61 -13.58 -18.61
C ASN A 624 4.27 -13.01 -19.12
N TYR A 625 3.44 -12.53 -18.18
CA TYR A 625 2.13 -11.95 -18.44
C TYR A 625 2.15 -10.43 -18.26
N TYR A 626 1.58 -9.73 -19.22
CA TYR A 626 1.36 -8.30 -19.18
C TYR A 626 0.01 -7.99 -19.84
N GLY A 627 -1.01 -7.76 -18.99
CA GLY A 627 -2.39 -7.49 -19.40
C GLY A 627 -2.63 -6.02 -19.73
N ASP A 628 -3.88 -5.68 -19.94
CA ASP A 628 -4.31 -4.32 -20.24
C ASP A 628 -4.40 -3.45 -18.99
N GLY A 629 -4.29 -2.13 -19.18
CA GLY A 629 -4.48 -1.12 -18.12
C GLY A 629 -3.30 -0.93 -17.20
N ASN A 630 -2.12 -1.44 -17.55
CA ASN A 630 -0.88 -1.16 -16.82
C ASN A 630 -0.42 0.29 -17.02
N TYR A 631 0.09 0.90 -15.96
CA TYR A 631 0.59 2.29 -15.94
C TYR A 631 2.12 2.38 -15.86
N MET A 632 2.79 1.25 -15.64
CA MET A 632 4.25 1.11 -15.60
C MET A 632 4.70 0.13 -16.71
N SER A 633 5.98 0.18 -17.05
CA SER A 633 6.58 -0.78 -17.97
C SER A 633 6.55 -2.22 -17.44
N PRO A 634 6.64 -3.25 -18.29
CA PRO A 634 6.68 -4.64 -17.84
C PRO A 634 7.79 -4.94 -16.81
N ALA A 635 8.93 -4.28 -16.91
CA ALA A 635 10.04 -4.44 -15.96
C ALA A 635 9.74 -3.80 -14.60
N GLU A 636 9.16 -2.61 -14.58
CA GLU A 636 8.72 -1.97 -13.34
C GLU A 636 7.62 -2.78 -12.66
N MET A 637 6.65 -3.33 -13.42
CA MET A 637 5.61 -4.20 -12.90
C MET A 637 6.17 -5.52 -12.34
N LEU A 638 7.27 -6.04 -12.89
CA LEU A 638 7.97 -7.18 -12.29
C LEU A 638 8.56 -6.83 -10.92
N VAL A 639 9.22 -5.68 -10.80
CA VAL A 639 9.79 -5.19 -9.52
C VAL A 639 8.68 -4.96 -8.50
N ASP A 640 7.58 -4.32 -8.91
CA ASP A 640 6.42 -4.09 -8.05
C ASP A 640 5.83 -5.41 -7.53
N ARG A 641 5.65 -6.40 -8.41
CA ARG A 641 5.17 -7.73 -8.02
C ARG A 641 6.14 -8.44 -7.09
N ALA A 642 7.44 -8.38 -7.36
CA ALA A 642 8.47 -8.94 -6.49
C ALA A 642 8.48 -8.28 -5.10
N ASN A 643 8.28 -6.96 -5.03
CA ASN A 643 8.13 -6.24 -3.76
C ASN A 643 6.90 -6.71 -2.98
N MET A 644 5.73 -6.85 -3.63
CA MET A 644 4.53 -7.39 -2.99
C MET A 644 4.74 -8.81 -2.45
N LEU A 645 5.55 -9.62 -3.13
CA LEU A 645 5.95 -10.96 -2.69
C LEU A 645 7.15 -10.96 -1.72
N THR A 646 7.55 -9.79 -1.24
CA THR A 646 8.69 -9.63 -0.31
C THR A 646 10.01 -10.23 -0.80
N LEU A 647 10.21 -10.30 -2.11
CA LEU A 647 11.39 -10.90 -2.73
C LEU A 647 12.54 -9.91 -2.80
N THR A 648 13.74 -10.42 -2.59
CA THR A 648 15.00 -9.72 -2.89
C THR A 648 15.32 -9.76 -4.38
N VAL A 649 16.27 -8.95 -4.82
CA VAL A 649 16.70 -8.93 -6.25
C VAL A 649 17.20 -10.31 -6.72
N PRO A 650 18.05 -11.04 -5.95
CA PRO A 650 18.43 -12.41 -6.32
C PRO A 650 17.26 -13.40 -6.38
N GLU A 651 16.33 -13.35 -5.41
CA GLU A 651 15.14 -14.22 -5.40
C GLU A 651 14.24 -13.95 -6.60
N MET A 652 14.00 -12.67 -6.95
CA MET A 652 13.29 -12.31 -8.18
C MET A 652 13.97 -12.87 -9.42
N THR A 653 15.28 -12.71 -9.52
CA THR A 653 16.09 -13.15 -10.68
C THR A 653 16.01 -14.66 -10.85
N VAL A 654 16.28 -15.43 -9.79
CA VAL A 654 16.27 -16.90 -9.87
C VAL A 654 14.89 -17.46 -10.17
N LEU A 655 13.83 -16.87 -9.64
CA LEU A 655 12.45 -17.27 -9.91
C LEU A 655 12.07 -17.03 -11.37
N VAL A 656 12.40 -15.86 -11.94
CA VAL A 656 12.11 -15.61 -13.37
C VAL A 656 12.82 -16.65 -14.24
N GLY A 657 14.12 -16.86 -14.05
CA GLY A 657 14.88 -17.84 -14.84
C GLY A 657 14.33 -19.27 -14.72
N GLY A 658 13.97 -19.71 -13.51
CA GLY A 658 13.40 -21.02 -13.26
C GLY A 658 12.01 -21.20 -13.85
N MET A 659 11.12 -20.22 -13.68
CA MET A 659 9.77 -20.25 -14.29
C MET A 659 9.83 -20.36 -15.81
N ARG A 660 10.81 -19.71 -16.46
CA ARG A 660 11.02 -19.83 -17.91
C ARG A 660 11.41 -21.25 -18.33
N VAL A 661 12.43 -21.84 -17.70
CA VAL A 661 12.87 -23.21 -18.07
C VAL A 661 11.85 -24.27 -17.68
N LEU A 662 11.01 -24.01 -16.68
CA LEU A 662 9.86 -24.85 -16.34
C LEU A 662 8.68 -24.68 -17.31
N ASN A 663 8.78 -23.82 -18.30
CA ASN A 663 7.73 -23.54 -19.28
C ASN A 663 6.42 -23.05 -18.62
N ALA A 664 6.55 -22.26 -17.58
CA ALA A 664 5.44 -21.83 -16.70
C ALA A 664 4.79 -20.50 -17.12
N ASN A 665 4.99 -20.03 -18.34
CA ASN A 665 4.39 -18.81 -18.83
C ASN A 665 2.86 -18.91 -18.92
N ALA A 666 2.16 -17.80 -18.63
CA ALA A 666 0.73 -17.68 -18.87
C ALA A 666 0.42 -17.85 -20.36
N GLY A 667 -0.77 -18.42 -20.69
CA GLY A 667 -1.15 -18.69 -22.07
C GLY A 667 -0.21 -19.64 -22.80
N GLN A 668 0.64 -20.38 -22.09
CA GLN A 668 1.62 -21.32 -22.65
C GLN A 668 2.62 -20.69 -23.65
N SER A 669 2.84 -19.37 -23.52
CA SER A 669 3.79 -18.61 -24.34
C SER A 669 5.20 -19.20 -24.24
N LYS A 670 5.94 -19.17 -25.37
CA LYS A 670 7.34 -19.64 -25.44
C LYS A 670 8.38 -18.52 -25.33
N HIS A 671 7.95 -17.28 -25.16
CA HIS A 671 8.87 -16.16 -25.03
C HIS A 671 9.66 -16.27 -23.71
N GLY A 672 10.96 -16.10 -23.78
CA GLY A 672 11.86 -16.25 -22.63
C GLY A 672 12.21 -17.70 -22.26
N VAL A 673 11.63 -18.72 -22.92
CA VAL A 673 11.96 -20.14 -22.69
C VAL A 673 13.27 -20.47 -23.43
N PHE A 674 14.41 -20.02 -22.85
CA PHE A 674 15.74 -20.16 -23.46
C PHE A 674 16.36 -21.51 -23.09
N THR A 675 15.69 -22.61 -23.43
CA THR A 675 16.18 -23.96 -23.22
C THR A 675 15.65 -24.92 -24.29
N ASN A 676 16.45 -25.90 -24.65
CA ASN A 676 16.04 -27.00 -25.51
C ASN A 676 15.46 -28.20 -24.69
N LYS A 677 15.46 -28.07 -23.37
CA LYS A 677 14.93 -29.05 -22.43
C LYS A 677 13.94 -28.41 -21.46
N PRO A 678 12.78 -27.92 -21.94
CA PRO A 678 11.77 -27.40 -21.05
C PRO A 678 11.35 -28.44 -20.00
N GLU A 679 10.79 -27.93 -18.88
CA GLU A 679 10.40 -28.77 -17.72
C GLU A 679 11.59 -29.41 -16.97
N THR A 680 12.79 -28.94 -17.23
CA THR A 680 14.02 -29.28 -16.53
C THR A 680 14.52 -28.04 -15.77
N LEU A 681 14.70 -28.13 -14.47
CA LEU A 681 15.17 -27.00 -13.68
C LEU A 681 16.68 -26.80 -13.87
N SER A 682 17.05 -26.12 -14.95
CA SER A 682 18.41 -25.80 -15.32
C SER A 682 18.66 -24.28 -15.35
N ASN A 683 19.92 -23.87 -15.33
CA ASN A 683 20.33 -22.47 -15.47
C ASN A 683 20.36 -21.99 -16.94
N ASP A 684 19.79 -22.74 -17.87
CA ASP A 684 19.83 -22.49 -19.31
C ASP A 684 19.30 -21.10 -19.68
N PHE A 685 18.31 -20.57 -18.95
CA PHE A 685 17.82 -19.21 -19.19
C PHE A 685 18.95 -18.19 -19.18
N PHE A 686 19.80 -18.20 -18.15
CA PHE A 686 20.89 -17.25 -18.00
C PHE A 686 22.04 -17.54 -18.98
N VAL A 687 22.37 -18.80 -19.16
CA VAL A 687 23.42 -19.22 -20.11
C VAL A 687 23.09 -18.76 -21.53
N ASN A 688 21.85 -19.02 -21.98
CA ASN A 688 21.42 -18.67 -23.35
C ASN A 688 21.09 -17.18 -23.53
N LEU A 689 20.62 -16.49 -22.47
CA LEU A 689 20.44 -15.03 -22.48
C LEU A 689 21.77 -14.30 -22.73
N LEU A 690 22.84 -14.77 -22.09
CA LEU A 690 24.16 -14.14 -22.13
C LEU A 690 25.07 -14.71 -23.24
N ASP A 691 24.60 -15.71 -24.00
CA ASP A 691 25.36 -16.32 -25.10
C ASP A 691 25.71 -15.32 -26.18
N MET A 692 27.00 -15.06 -26.37
CA MET A 692 27.49 -14.11 -27.35
C MET A 692 27.29 -14.53 -28.82
N SER A 693 26.96 -15.80 -29.08
CA SER A 693 26.56 -16.26 -30.42
C SER A 693 25.17 -15.78 -30.82
N THR A 694 24.38 -15.35 -29.86
CA THR A 694 23.03 -14.79 -30.07
C THR A 694 23.08 -13.27 -30.18
N LYS A 695 22.41 -12.74 -31.22
CA LYS A 695 22.16 -11.30 -31.40
C LYS A 695 20.67 -11.02 -31.10
N TRP A 696 20.41 -10.15 -30.13
CA TRP A 696 19.06 -9.70 -29.83
C TRP A 696 18.67 -8.51 -30.68
N GLN A 697 17.48 -8.53 -31.26
CA GLN A 697 16.92 -7.45 -32.09
C GLN A 697 15.41 -7.40 -31.94
N LYS A 698 14.79 -6.24 -32.20
CA LYS A 698 13.33 -6.12 -32.22
C LYS A 698 12.75 -7.09 -33.25
N SER A 699 11.69 -7.78 -32.89
CA SER A 699 11.03 -8.70 -33.82
C SER A 699 10.33 -7.91 -34.93
N SER A 700 10.48 -8.37 -36.16
CA SER A 700 9.77 -7.82 -37.33
C SER A 700 8.33 -8.39 -37.44
N LYS A 701 8.00 -9.43 -36.67
CA LYS A 701 6.74 -10.14 -36.73
C LYS A 701 5.73 -9.73 -35.65
N SER A 702 6.23 -9.20 -34.53
CA SER A 702 5.39 -8.88 -33.38
C SER A 702 5.95 -7.68 -32.64
N GLU A 703 5.15 -6.65 -32.48
CA GLU A 703 5.49 -5.47 -31.67
C GLU A 703 5.70 -5.86 -30.22
N GLY A 704 6.65 -5.20 -29.56
CA GLY A 704 6.97 -5.46 -28.14
C GLY A 704 7.78 -6.73 -27.89
N LEU A 705 8.09 -7.53 -28.91
CA LEU A 705 8.91 -8.73 -28.79
C LEU A 705 10.31 -8.54 -29.42
N TYR A 706 11.21 -9.45 -29.06
CA TYR A 706 12.58 -9.51 -29.54
C TYR A 706 12.91 -10.91 -30.05
N ASP A 707 13.68 -10.94 -31.14
CA ASP A 707 14.24 -12.18 -31.73
C ASP A 707 15.71 -12.31 -31.35
N GLY A 708 16.08 -13.43 -30.75
CA GLY A 708 17.45 -13.85 -30.55
C GLY A 708 17.92 -14.66 -31.77
N VAL A 709 18.70 -14.03 -32.64
CA VAL A 709 19.17 -14.69 -33.87
C VAL A 709 20.61 -15.19 -33.73
N ASP A 710 20.89 -16.34 -34.29
CA ASP A 710 22.25 -16.85 -34.41
C ASP A 710 23.08 -15.96 -35.31
N ARG A 711 24.25 -15.49 -34.84
CA ARG A 711 25.09 -14.56 -35.56
C ARG A 711 25.69 -15.12 -36.86
N LYS A 712 25.78 -16.47 -36.99
CA LYS A 712 26.36 -17.12 -38.18
C LYS A 712 25.30 -17.48 -39.21
N THR A 713 24.17 -18.04 -38.74
CA THR A 713 23.13 -18.53 -39.65
C THR A 713 22.01 -17.53 -39.88
N ASN A 714 21.91 -16.49 -39.05
CA ASN A 714 20.77 -15.56 -39.00
C ASN A 714 19.41 -16.21 -38.73
N GLU A 715 19.40 -17.43 -38.23
CA GLU A 715 18.16 -18.09 -37.82
C GLU A 715 17.72 -17.63 -36.42
N ILE A 716 16.40 -17.54 -36.21
CA ILE A 716 15.85 -17.20 -34.89
C ILE A 716 15.98 -18.44 -33.99
N LYS A 717 16.78 -18.33 -32.94
CA LYS A 717 16.95 -19.35 -31.89
C LYS A 717 15.91 -19.19 -30.79
N TRP A 718 15.66 -17.95 -30.38
CA TRP A 718 14.84 -17.60 -29.23
C TRP A 718 13.93 -16.41 -29.52
N THR A 719 12.86 -16.29 -28.78
CA THR A 719 12.03 -15.07 -28.70
C THR A 719 11.92 -14.60 -27.27
N ALA A 720 11.89 -13.29 -27.05
CA ALA A 720 11.91 -12.68 -25.72
C ALA A 720 10.94 -11.52 -25.59
N THR A 721 10.50 -11.27 -24.36
CA THR A 721 9.85 -10.01 -23.97
C THR A 721 10.87 -9.04 -23.37
N PRO A 722 10.53 -7.76 -23.16
CA PRO A 722 11.38 -6.84 -22.42
C PRO A 722 11.77 -7.34 -21.03
N VAL A 723 10.86 -8.05 -20.33
CA VAL A 723 11.11 -8.65 -19.01
C VAL A 723 12.23 -9.67 -19.05
N ASP A 724 12.34 -10.47 -20.12
CA ASP A 724 13.39 -11.48 -20.23
C ASP A 724 14.76 -10.83 -20.46
N LEU A 725 14.82 -9.78 -21.30
CA LEU A 725 16.07 -9.16 -21.70
C LEU A 725 16.67 -8.23 -20.65
N ILE A 726 15.88 -7.74 -19.70
CA ILE A 726 16.39 -6.83 -18.67
C ILE A 726 17.46 -7.49 -17.79
N PHE A 727 17.40 -8.83 -17.62
CA PHE A 727 18.42 -9.59 -16.89
C PHE A 727 19.77 -9.65 -17.62
N GLY A 728 19.82 -9.31 -18.91
CA GLY A 728 21.05 -9.17 -19.68
C GLY A 728 21.49 -7.73 -19.89
N SER A 729 20.61 -6.74 -19.72
CA SER A 729 20.85 -5.33 -20.05
C SER A 729 20.97 -4.40 -18.84
N HIS A 730 20.21 -4.62 -17.78
CA HIS A 730 20.34 -3.86 -16.54
C HIS A 730 21.56 -4.32 -15.75
N SER A 731 22.48 -3.41 -15.43
CA SER A 731 23.80 -3.77 -14.88
C SER A 731 23.76 -4.65 -13.63
N GLU A 732 22.86 -4.36 -12.68
CA GLU A 732 22.75 -5.13 -11.44
C GLU A 732 22.09 -6.49 -11.65
N LEU A 733 21.02 -6.55 -12.45
CA LEU A 733 20.36 -7.82 -12.80
C LEU A 733 21.28 -8.71 -13.61
N ARG A 734 22.07 -8.11 -14.53
CA ARG A 734 23.07 -8.85 -15.29
C ARG A 734 24.18 -9.41 -14.40
N ALA A 735 24.69 -8.65 -13.43
CA ALA A 735 25.70 -9.15 -12.51
C ALA A 735 25.21 -10.40 -11.73
N ILE A 736 23.92 -10.43 -11.35
CA ILE A 736 23.32 -11.61 -10.70
C ILE A 736 23.09 -12.74 -11.72
N ALA A 737 22.65 -12.42 -12.93
CA ALA A 737 22.47 -13.42 -14.01
C ALA A 737 23.81 -14.11 -14.37
N GLU A 738 24.92 -13.37 -14.37
CA GLU A 738 26.26 -13.91 -14.61
C GLU A 738 26.68 -14.92 -13.54
N VAL A 739 26.30 -14.71 -12.27
CA VAL A 739 26.53 -15.72 -11.21
C VAL A 739 25.85 -17.04 -11.58
N TYR A 740 24.57 -17.00 -11.94
CA TYR A 740 23.82 -18.23 -12.27
C TYR A 740 24.21 -18.84 -13.63
N ALA A 741 24.76 -18.05 -14.55
CA ALA A 741 25.24 -18.54 -15.85
C ALA A 741 26.63 -19.18 -15.77
N ALA A 742 27.39 -18.93 -14.69
CA ALA A 742 28.77 -19.40 -14.56
C ALA A 742 28.85 -20.94 -14.51
N GLU A 743 29.97 -21.48 -15.02
CA GLU A 743 30.27 -22.90 -14.93
C GLU A 743 30.37 -23.33 -13.46
N GLY A 744 29.70 -24.43 -13.11
CA GLY A 744 29.69 -24.97 -11.75
C GLY A 744 28.53 -24.45 -10.87
N GLU A 745 27.84 -23.40 -11.26
CA GLU A 745 26.80 -22.76 -10.43
C GLU A 745 25.38 -23.33 -10.66
N ARG A 746 25.24 -24.38 -11.43
CA ARG A 746 23.94 -25.02 -11.71
C ARG A 746 23.22 -25.53 -10.45
N GLU A 747 23.95 -26.13 -9.52
CA GLU A 747 23.36 -26.62 -8.29
C GLU A 747 22.95 -25.47 -7.38
N LYS A 748 23.75 -24.40 -7.32
CA LYS A 748 23.39 -23.19 -6.60
C LYS A 748 22.09 -22.59 -7.14
N PHE A 749 21.95 -22.48 -8.45
CA PHE A 749 20.72 -22.01 -9.08
C PHE A 749 19.51 -22.85 -8.64
N VAL A 750 19.61 -24.18 -8.67
CA VAL A 750 18.54 -25.10 -8.27
C VAL A 750 18.16 -24.88 -6.80
N ARG A 751 19.13 -24.79 -5.91
CA ARG A 751 18.89 -24.58 -4.46
C ARG A 751 18.26 -23.21 -4.18
N ASP A 752 18.77 -22.16 -4.80
CA ASP A 752 18.26 -20.80 -4.62
C ASP A 752 16.84 -20.69 -5.18
N PHE A 753 16.54 -21.33 -6.32
CA PHE A 753 15.18 -21.39 -6.86
C PHE A 753 14.22 -22.10 -5.88
N VAL A 754 14.60 -23.27 -5.36
CA VAL A 754 13.77 -24.01 -4.41
C VAL A 754 13.51 -23.18 -3.15
N THR A 755 14.52 -22.48 -2.65
CA THR A 755 14.39 -21.61 -1.48
C THR A 755 13.42 -20.45 -1.74
N ALA A 756 13.58 -19.74 -2.85
CA ALA A 756 12.71 -18.64 -3.24
C ALA A 756 11.29 -19.10 -3.57
N TRP A 757 11.13 -20.26 -4.23
CA TRP A 757 9.84 -20.90 -4.46
C TRP A 757 9.11 -21.20 -3.15
N ASN A 758 9.78 -21.87 -2.22
CA ASN A 758 9.20 -22.19 -0.92
C ASN A 758 8.81 -20.94 -0.13
N LYS A 759 9.61 -19.87 -0.19
CA LYS A 759 9.27 -18.59 0.41
C LYS A 759 7.92 -18.10 -0.10
N VAL A 760 7.69 -18.06 -1.42
CA VAL A 760 6.41 -17.60 -2.00
C VAL A 760 5.26 -18.50 -1.56
N MET A 761 5.45 -19.82 -1.54
CA MET A 761 4.41 -20.77 -1.10
C MET A 761 4.04 -20.63 0.38
N MET A 762 4.88 -19.98 1.19
CA MET A 762 4.71 -19.86 2.64
C MET A 762 4.30 -18.45 3.11
N LEU A 763 4.20 -17.44 2.23
CA LEU A 763 3.99 -16.04 2.61
C LEU A 763 2.72 -15.80 3.43
N ASP A 764 1.68 -16.59 3.22
CA ASP A 764 0.40 -16.49 3.90
C ASP A 764 0.25 -17.41 5.14
N ARG A 765 1.33 -18.13 5.52
CA ARG A 765 1.32 -19.09 6.62
C ARG A 765 1.70 -18.45 7.96
N PHE A 766 0.85 -17.54 8.43
CA PHE A 766 1.02 -16.85 9.72
C PHE A 766 0.79 -17.75 10.94
N ASP A 767 0.28 -18.94 10.74
CA ASP A 767 0.03 -19.95 11.76
C ASP A 767 1.29 -20.74 12.16
N VAL A 768 2.34 -20.70 11.34
CA VAL A 768 3.59 -21.44 11.54
C VAL A 768 4.85 -20.58 11.65
N MET A 769 4.68 -19.24 11.62
CA MET A 769 5.78 -18.26 11.73
C MET A 769 6.08 -17.89 13.18
#